data_429df812504322e99d23cca7cc2e20d3
#
_entry.id   429df812504322e99d23cca7cc2e20d3
#
_cell.length_a   1.000
_cell.length_b   1.000
_cell.length_c   1.000
_cell.angle_alpha   90.00
_cell.angle_beta   90.00
_cell.angle_gamma   90.00
#
_symmetry.space_group_name_H-M   'P 1'
#
loop_
_entity.id
_entity.type
_entity.pdbx_description
1 polymer ?
#
loop_
_entity_poly.entity_id
_entity_poly.type
_entity_poly.pdbx_seq_one_letter_code
_entity_poly.pdbx_strand_id
1 'polypeptide(L)'
;MSAIHSRRRLMSGVAHVRAVAMLAAPILFFAAQAHAADATPLPPVDIESPAVVTLDDLGYQPLAQSGVSNADLLKSLVRTNDTASLFSDAPGVTLYKAGGVSNLPAINGLNDDRVRVVIDGMSIASTCPNHMNSPLSYIDPTNVGSASVIAGLTPVSMGGDSIAGTINVNAPAPIFGDSGAVTLQAAKISSFYRSNGDGLSSSVSATVANDKVSLSYAGSAAQSSNYRGGGDDGVVRSSEYKSLNQSATLAAREGQHLVVLKVGQQFTPYEGYPNQYMDMTDNRSTFVNGRYEGTYDWGQLDGSAFWQNVNHAMNFLDDKGGTATGGMPMNTKSDAGGYTIKASIALKGGDVLRIGNELNLLRLDDWWPPVAGSMMMSPNIFVNINGGKRDRLGTFAEWDAHWSQSWSSQLGVRNDTVWMNTGNVQSYGCGMMCAADNAAAIAFNAADHQRNFVNFDLTAIAKYEANPTSAFEFGYARKSRAPNLYELYAWGRGSMASRMIGWFGDGNGYVGNLDLDSEVAHTLSATADFHSAQRSWEVKATPYYTYVTDYIGVTKIAALAGGFSQFQFVNHNAELYGLNLSGKTQLWNSTSYGEGTLKGTLGYVHGRDLTTGGDLYHIMPLNASVTLEEGYYNWAGHIQLQGAARKHAVDTLRSEPQTPSYLLVNLGSSYTWNHVRIDVGIDNLLDKAYDDPLAGQSLGDLKATGVLRPVPGLGRSFNLGLTLSL
;
A
#
# COMPACT_ATOMS: atom_id res chain seq x y z
N MET A 1 38.07 37.25 18.88
CA MET A 1 36.73 36.95 19.41
C MET A 1 36.26 35.70 18.73
N SER A 2 36.67 34.57 19.29
CA SER A 2 36.38 33.24 18.79
C SER A 2 36.22 32.36 20.06
N ALA A 3 35.03 31.85 20.32
CA ALA A 3 34.75 30.74 21.21
C ALA A 3 33.31 30.84 21.79
N ILE A 4 32.31 30.49 21.01
CA ILE A 4 30.97 30.07 21.49
C ILE A 4 30.27 29.32 20.33
N HIS A 5 30.71 28.10 20.00
CA HIS A 5 29.93 27.24 19.07
C HIS A 5 30.19 25.74 19.25
N SER A 6 30.66 25.30 20.39
CA SER A 6 31.05 23.87 20.55
C SER A 6 30.40 23.14 21.73
N ARG A 7 29.28 23.62 22.29
CA ARG A 7 28.66 22.98 23.45
C ARG A 7 27.19 22.52 23.33
N ARG A 8 26.63 22.51 22.14
CA ARG A 8 25.21 22.06 21.94
C ARG A 8 25.03 20.65 21.34
N ARG A 9 26.08 19.94 20.97
CA ARG A 9 25.96 18.57 20.37
C ARG A 9 26.09 17.40 21.33
N LEU A 10 26.34 17.61 22.63
CA LEU A 10 26.52 16.51 23.60
C LEU A 10 25.32 16.28 24.54
N MET A 11 24.25 17.05 24.45
CA MET A 11 23.10 16.90 25.36
C MET A 11 21.84 16.23 24.72
N SER A 12 21.79 15.98 23.40
CA SER A 12 20.63 15.33 22.77
C SER A 12 20.66 13.79 22.86
N GLY A 13 21.84 13.18 22.99
CA GLY A 13 21.98 11.71 23.05
C GLY A 13 21.61 11.07 24.40
N VAL A 14 21.66 11.82 25.49
CA VAL A 14 21.47 11.27 26.86
C VAL A 14 20.01 11.32 27.32
N ALA A 15 19.19 12.21 26.73
CA ALA A 15 17.79 12.34 27.11
C ALA A 15 16.90 11.21 26.53
N HIS A 16 17.27 10.61 25.39
CA HIS A 16 16.49 9.56 24.73
C HIS A 16 16.69 8.19 25.41
N VAL A 17 17.86 7.90 25.95
CA VAL A 17 18.11 6.63 26.67
C VAL A 17 17.37 6.57 28.02
N ARG A 18 17.13 7.72 28.67
CA ARG A 18 16.40 7.76 29.93
C ARG A 18 14.89 7.59 29.81
N ALA A 19 14.29 7.96 28.68
CA ALA A 19 12.85 7.77 28.44
C ALA A 19 12.49 6.30 28.15
N VAL A 20 13.36 5.55 27.49
CA VAL A 20 13.18 4.12 27.22
C VAL A 20 13.36 3.28 28.49
N ALA A 21 14.26 3.67 29.38
CA ALA A 21 14.47 2.99 30.67
C ALA A 21 13.31 3.16 31.67
N MET A 22 12.52 4.23 31.56
CA MET A 22 11.37 4.47 32.45
C MET A 22 10.09 3.74 32.01
N LEU A 23 9.96 3.35 30.74
CA LEU A 23 8.84 2.52 30.25
C LEU A 23 9.12 1.01 30.45
N ALA A 24 10.35 0.59 30.56
CA ALA A 24 10.72 -0.81 30.81
C ALA A 24 10.71 -1.20 32.32
N ALA A 25 10.82 -0.26 33.20
CA ALA A 25 10.90 -0.53 34.65
C ALA A 25 9.61 -1.08 35.30
N PRO A 26 8.38 -0.72 34.91
CA PRO A 26 7.17 -1.34 35.47
C PRO A 26 6.88 -2.74 34.94
N ILE A 27 7.46 -3.15 33.80
CA ILE A 27 7.16 -4.46 33.16
C ILE A 27 7.92 -5.60 33.85
N LEU A 28 9.08 -5.33 34.43
CA LEU A 28 9.90 -6.35 35.11
C LEU A 28 9.43 -6.70 36.54
N PHE A 29 8.55 -5.90 37.16
CA PHE A 29 8.10 -6.16 38.53
C PHE A 29 6.84 -7.04 38.64
N PHE A 30 6.11 -7.28 37.53
CA PHE A 30 4.93 -8.16 37.54
C PHE A 30 5.23 -9.62 37.18
N ALA A 31 6.42 -9.93 36.68
CA ALA A 31 6.79 -11.31 36.26
C ALA A 31 7.27 -12.22 37.40
N ALA A 32 7.37 -11.73 38.62
CA ALA A 32 8.08 -12.45 39.71
C ALA A 32 7.17 -13.24 40.66
N GLN A 33 5.87 -13.38 40.42
CA GLN A 33 4.95 -14.13 41.33
C GLN A 33 4.00 -15.11 40.63
N ALA A 34 4.38 -15.75 39.55
CA ALA A 34 3.64 -16.89 39.04
C ALA A 34 4.30 -18.20 39.50
N HIS A 35 3.71 -18.84 40.50
CA HIS A 35 4.09 -20.19 40.91
C HIS A 35 3.66 -21.19 39.85
N ALA A 36 4.58 -22.07 39.43
CA ALA A 36 4.35 -23.14 38.51
C ALA A 36 3.32 -24.15 39.07
N ALA A 37 2.18 -24.29 38.43
CA ALA A 37 1.35 -25.49 38.51
C ALA A 37 1.54 -26.24 37.20
N ASP A 38 1.69 -27.55 37.28
CA ASP A 38 1.84 -28.48 36.15
C ASP A 38 0.70 -28.24 35.10
N ALA A 39 1.04 -27.59 34.02
CA ALA A 39 0.12 -27.38 32.91
C ALA A 39 0.44 -28.37 31.79
N THR A 40 -0.53 -29.24 31.48
CA THR A 40 -0.57 -29.96 30.22
C THR A 40 -0.51 -28.98 29.08
N PRO A 41 0.37 -29.15 28.07
CA PRO A 41 0.41 -28.25 26.94
C PRO A 41 -0.89 -28.34 26.17
N LEU A 42 -1.65 -27.24 26.17
CA LEU A 42 -2.78 -27.07 25.26
C LEU A 42 -2.20 -26.81 23.85
N PRO A 43 -2.84 -27.36 22.79
CA PRO A 43 -2.44 -27.04 21.44
C PRO A 43 -2.54 -25.51 21.22
N PRO A 44 -1.76 -24.93 20.29
CA PRO A 44 -1.85 -23.51 19.98
C PRO A 44 -3.31 -23.18 19.66
N VAL A 45 -3.89 -22.29 20.45
CA VAL A 45 -5.22 -21.78 20.20
C VAL A 45 -5.08 -20.82 19.04
N ASP A 46 -5.30 -21.33 17.82
CA ASP A 46 -5.77 -20.49 16.74
C ASP A 46 -7.12 -19.94 17.18
N ILE A 47 -7.16 -18.69 17.63
CA ILE A 47 -8.41 -17.98 17.82
C ILE A 47 -8.88 -17.58 16.42
N GLU A 48 -9.25 -18.55 15.62
CA GLU A 48 -10.25 -18.34 14.59
C GLU A 48 -11.56 -18.19 15.35
N SER A 49 -12.04 -16.96 15.54
CA SER A 49 -13.47 -16.73 15.72
C SER A 49 -14.14 -17.57 14.64
N PRO A 50 -15.14 -18.41 14.94
CA PRO A 50 -15.85 -19.11 13.90
C PRO A 50 -16.35 -18.05 12.93
N ALA A 51 -15.71 -17.98 11.76
CA ALA A 51 -16.11 -17.07 10.72
C ALA A 51 -17.56 -17.41 10.43
N VAL A 52 -18.46 -16.45 10.59
CA VAL A 52 -19.82 -16.59 10.09
C VAL A 52 -19.63 -16.79 8.60
N VAL A 53 -19.91 -17.98 8.09
CA VAL A 53 -19.84 -18.27 6.65
C VAL A 53 -20.81 -17.32 5.96
N THR A 54 -20.25 -16.34 5.27
CA THR A 54 -21.03 -15.34 4.55
C THR A 54 -21.40 -15.87 3.17
N LEU A 55 -22.37 -15.26 2.50
CA LEU A 55 -22.66 -15.58 1.09
C LEU A 55 -21.48 -15.26 0.18
N ASP A 56 -20.61 -14.34 0.58
CA ASP A 56 -19.37 -14.05 -0.14
C ASP A 56 -18.37 -15.21 -0.02
N ASP A 57 -18.37 -15.94 1.11
CA ASP A 57 -17.53 -17.13 1.29
C ASP A 57 -18.07 -18.34 0.50
N LEU A 58 -19.38 -18.35 0.23
CA LEU A 58 -20.03 -19.39 -0.60
C LEU A 58 -19.98 -19.07 -2.10
N GLY A 59 -19.69 -17.81 -2.47
CA GLY A 59 -19.61 -17.36 -3.84
C GLY A 59 -18.34 -17.83 -4.57
N TYR A 60 -18.20 -17.40 -5.81
CA TYR A 60 -17.03 -17.66 -6.63
C TYR A 60 -15.77 -17.05 -6.00
N GLN A 61 -14.75 -17.90 -5.77
CA GLN A 61 -13.45 -17.47 -5.27
C GLN A 61 -12.42 -17.55 -6.41
N PRO A 62 -11.89 -16.41 -6.90
CA PRO A 62 -10.89 -16.41 -7.96
C PRO A 62 -9.61 -17.16 -7.54
N LEU A 63 -9.09 -18.04 -8.40
CA LEU A 63 -7.84 -18.77 -8.14
C LEU A 63 -6.62 -17.82 -8.05
N ALA A 64 -6.70 -16.68 -8.69
CA ALA A 64 -5.66 -15.64 -8.66
C ALA A 64 -5.69 -14.77 -7.39
N GLN A 65 -6.66 -14.97 -6.48
CA GLN A 65 -6.67 -14.29 -5.19
C GLN A 65 -5.62 -14.86 -4.25
N SER A 66 -4.89 -13.97 -3.57
CA SER A 66 -3.94 -14.34 -2.50
C SER A 66 -4.25 -13.56 -1.23
N GLY A 67 -4.20 -14.25 -0.08
CA GLY A 67 -4.30 -13.65 1.24
C GLY A 67 -2.97 -13.66 1.97
N VAL A 68 -2.77 -12.70 2.86
CA VAL A 68 -1.64 -12.70 3.81
C VAL A 68 -2.07 -13.53 5.02
N SER A 69 -1.39 -14.65 5.28
CA SER A 69 -1.69 -15.47 6.45
C SER A 69 -1.27 -14.78 7.75
N ASN A 70 -1.87 -15.15 8.90
CA ASN A 70 -1.46 -14.65 10.21
C ASN A 70 0.03 -14.91 10.48
N ALA A 71 0.56 -16.05 10.06
CA ALA A 71 1.98 -16.37 10.21
C ALA A 71 2.87 -15.42 9.39
N ASP A 72 2.47 -15.09 8.15
CA ASP A 72 3.20 -14.16 7.29
C ASP A 72 3.08 -12.72 7.80
N LEU A 73 1.91 -12.33 8.33
CA LEU A 73 1.72 -11.05 9.00
C LEU A 73 2.69 -10.91 10.18
N LEU A 74 2.71 -11.87 11.11
CA LEU A 74 3.59 -11.83 12.28
C LEU A 74 5.08 -11.80 11.92
N LYS A 75 5.50 -12.53 10.88
CA LYS A 75 6.88 -12.46 10.35
C LYS A 75 7.22 -11.06 9.80
N SER A 76 6.26 -10.41 9.18
CA SER A 76 6.45 -9.07 8.60
C SER A 76 6.56 -7.99 9.65
N LEU A 77 5.83 -8.07 10.78
CA LEU A 77 5.83 -7.04 11.84
C LEU A 77 7.22 -6.74 12.40
N VAL A 78 8.09 -7.73 12.53
CA VAL A 78 9.44 -7.54 13.03
C VAL A 78 10.35 -6.85 12.02
N ARG A 79 10.02 -6.95 10.72
CA ARG A 79 10.85 -6.44 9.62
C ARG A 79 10.47 -5.03 9.15
N THR A 80 9.19 -4.65 9.24
CA THR A 80 8.70 -3.41 8.62
C THR A 80 7.56 -2.75 9.41
N ASN A 81 7.40 -1.45 9.19
CA ASN A 81 6.22 -0.67 9.59
C ASN A 81 5.36 -0.26 8.39
N ASP A 82 5.74 -0.68 7.20
CA ASP A 82 5.03 -0.36 5.97
C ASP A 82 4.01 -1.46 5.64
N THR A 83 2.73 -1.10 5.59
CA THR A 83 1.64 -2.04 5.33
C THR A 83 1.67 -2.60 3.90
N ALA A 84 2.18 -1.83 2.93
CA ALA A 84 2.34 -2.34 1.57
C ALA A 84 3.31 -3.54 1.51
N SER A 85 4.31 -3.56 2.38
CA SER A 85 5.30 -4.65 2.48
C SER A 85 4.71 -6.01 2.88
N LEU A 86 3.49 -6.05 3.43
CA LEU A 86 2.77 -7.30 3.70
C LEU A 86 2.49 -8.10 2.42
N PHE A 87 2.48 -7.45 1.27
CA PHE A 87 2.18 -8.06 -0.03
C PHE A 87 3.43 -8.41 -0.85
N SER A 88 4.64 -8.23 -0.30
CA SER A 88 5.90 -8.47 -1.04
C SER A 88 6.10 -9.91 -1.54
N ASP A 89 5.48 -10.88 -0.89
CA ASP A 89 5.50 -12.30 -1.29
C ASP A 89 4.21 -12.74 -2.02
N ALA A 90 3.28 -11.80 -2.31
CA ALA A 90 2.06 -12.10 -3.06
C ALA A 90 2.37 -12.20 -4.57
N PRO A 91 1.91 -13.26 -5.28
CA PRO A 91 2.15 -13.42 -6.70
C PRO A 91 1.65 -12.22 -7.51
N GLY A 92 2.48 -11.71 -8.41
CA GLY A 92 2.16 -10.57 -9.27
C GLY A 92 2.22 -9.20 -8.58
N VAL A 93 2.55 -9.14 -7.30
CA VAL A 93 2.72 -7.87 -6.57
C VAL A 93 4.20 -7.54 -6.43
N THR A 94 4.52 -6.28 -6.70
CA THR A 94 5.83 -5.68 -6.45
C THR A 94 5.63 -4.32 -5.77
N LEU A 95 6.68 -3.77 -5.17
CA LEU A 95 6.59 -2.52 -4.44
C LEU A 95 7.47 -1.45 -5.08
N TYR A 96 6.88 -0.32 -5.41
CA TYR A 96 7.60 0.90 -5.66
C TYR A 96 7.94 1.56 -4.32
N LYS A 97 9.23 1.62 -4.00
CA LYS A 97 9.71 2.13 -2.71
C LYS A 97 9.86 3.64 -2.77
N ALA A 98 8.87 4.34 -2.23
CA ALA A 98 8.85 5.79 -2.15
C ALA A 98 9.37 6.30 -0.80
N GLY A 99 8.83 5.82 0.32
CA GLY A 99 9.22 6.21 1.67
C GLY A 99 9.33 5.03 2.63
N GLY A 100 9.55 5.30 3.92
CA GLY A 100 9.74 4.26 4.94
C GLY A 100 8.46 3.52 5.35
N VAL A 101 7.29 4.18 5.21
CA VAL A 101 5.96 3.65 5.59
C VAL A 101 4.88 3.94 4.53
N SER A 102 5.28 4.34 3.32
CA SER A 102 4.36 4.79 2.26
C SER A 102 4.67 4.21 0.89
N ASN A 103 5.15 2.97 0.83
CA ASN A 103 5.39 2.29 -0.43
C ASN A 103 4.11 2.10 -1.23
N LEU A 104 4.25 2.13 -2.56
CA LEU A 104 3.15 1.95 -3.50
C LEU A 104 3.19 0.54 -4.10
N PRO A 105 2.11 -0.24 -3.99
CA PRO A 105 2.05 -1.54 -4.64
C PRO A 105 1.87 -1.39 -6.15
N ALA A 106 2.51 -2.28 -6.90
CA ALA A 106 2.28 -2.50 -8.32
C ALA A 106 1.75 -3.94 -8.52
N ILE A 107 0.73 -4.09 -9.33
CA ILE A 107 0.16 -5.39 -9.68
C ILE A 107 0.39 -5.62 -11.17
N ASN A 108 1.09 -6.70 -11.51
CA ASN A 108 1.39 -7.07 -12.90
C ASN A 108 2.05 -5.92 -13.71
N GLY A 109 2.88 -5.10 -13.06
CA GLY A 109 3.56 -3.95 -13.66
C GLY A 109 2.75 -2.66 -13.72
N LEU A 110 1.48 -2.68 -13.34
CA LEU A 110 0.63 -1.49 -13.23
C LEU A 110 0.62 -1.01 -11.78
N ASN A 111 0.96 0.25 -11.57
CA ASN A 111 1.13 0.85 -10.25
C ASN A 111 0.23 2.07 -10.03
N ASP A 112 0.33 2.67 -8.86
CA ASP A 112 -0.27 3.93 -8.49
C ASP A 112 -1.82 3.86 -8.52
N ASP A 113 -2.51 4.89 -8.98
CA ASP A 113 -3.98 4.94 -9.07
C ASP A 113 -4.59 3.88 -10.00
N ARG A 114 -3.75 3.09 -10.69
CA ARG A 114 -4.17 1.90 -11.44
C ARG A 114 -4.50 0.71 -10.53
N VAL A 115 -3.99 0.71 -9.30
CA VAL A 115 -4.28 -0.28 -8.26
C VAL A 115 -5.34 0.27 -7.33
N ARG A 116 -6.46 -0.45 -7.18
CA ARG A 116 -7.46 -0.08 -6.18
C ARG A 116 -7.02 -0.56 -4.80
N VAL A 117 -6.98 0.34 -3.83
CA VAL A 117 -6.74 0.01 -2.42
C VAL A 117 -7.98 0.36 -1.60
N VAL A 118 -8.43 -0.62 -0.81
CA VAL A 118 -9.58 -0.49 0.09
C VAL A 118 -9.14 -0.86 1.51
N ILE A 119 -9.39 0.04 2.46
CA ILE A 119 -9.07 -0.16 3.88
C ILE A 119 -10.37 -0.09 4.69
N ASP A 120 -10.75 -1.18 5.34
CA ASP A 120 -12.01 -1.28 6.08
C ASP A 120 -13.26 -0.85 5.25
N GLY A 121 -13.24 -1.12 3.94
CA GLY A 121 -14.30 -0.68 3.01
C GLY A 121 -14.17 0.77 2.51
N MET A 122 -13.20 1.55 2.99
CA MET A 122 -12.92 2.91 2.52
C MET A 122 -12.05 2.89 1.27
N SER A 123 -12.47 3.58 0.21
CA SER A 123 -11.65 3.85 -0.96
C SER A 123 -10.84 5.12 -0.72
N ILE A 124 -9.57 4.98 -0.39
CA ILE A 124 -8.67 6.08 -0.03
C ILE A 124 -7.83 6.47 -1.25
N ALA A 125 -7.69 7.76 -1.50
CA ALA A 125 -6.82 8.33 -2.53
C ALA A 125 -5.64 9.08 -1.89
N SER A 126 -4.51 9.14 -2.58
CA SER A 126 -3.42 10.04 -2.21
C SER A 126 -3.84 11.48 -2.35
N THR A 127 -3.53 12.31 -1.34
CA THR A 127 -3.80 13.76 -1.35
C THR A 127 -2.66 14.52 -2.01
N CYS A 128 -1.46 13.98 -1.94
CA CYS A 128 -0.21 14.60 -2.35
C CYS A 128 0.10 14.31 -3.83
N PRO A 129 0.57 15.32 -4.62
CA PRO A 129 0.99 15.12 -6.01
C PRO A 129 2.24 14.24 -6.15
N ASN A 130 2.89 13.92 -5.06
CA ASN A 130 4.06 13.02 -5.02
C ASN A 130 3.71 11.65 -4.42
N HIS A 131 2.44 11.40 -4.13
CA HIS A 131 1.90 10.18 -3.52
C HIS A 131 2.62 9.76 -2.22
N MET A 132 3.14 10.74 -1.48
CA MET A 132 3.85 10.51 -0.21
C MET A 132 2.94 9.92 0.86
N ASN A 133 1.65 10.20 0.81
CA ASN A 133 0.62 9.64 1.68
C ASN A 133 -0.21 8.59 0.96
N SER A 134 0.45 7.53 0.49
CA SER A 134 -0.17 6.42 -0.21
C SER A 134 -1.30 5.77 0.62
N PRO A 135 -2.33 5.17 -0.01
CA PRO A 135 -3.47 4.61 0.71
C PRO A 135 -3.09 3.65 1.85
N LEU A 136 -2.13 2.74 1.64
CA LEU A 136 -1.71 1.77 2.66
C LEU A 136 -0.94 2.38 3.84
N SER A 137 -0.49 3.64 3.74
CA SER A 137 0.15 4.34 4.86
C SER A 137 -0.83 4.71 5.98
N TYR A 138 -2.15 4.69 5.71
CA TYR A 138 -3.18 5.05 6.68
C TYR A 138 -3.60 3.93 7.65
N ILE A 139 -2.99 2.76 7.54
CA ILE A 139 -3.15 1.66 8.49
C ILE A 139 -1.78 1.10 8.86
N ASP A 140 -1.52 0.94 10.16
CA ASP A 140 -0.29 0.32 10.65
C ASP A 140 -0.38 -1.21 10.56
N PRO A 141 0.69 -1.94 10.15
CA PRO A 141 0.65 -3.40 10.03
C PRO A 141 0.24 -4.11 11.32
N THR A 142 0.51 -3.54 12.50
CA THR A 142 0.11 -4.13 13.80
C THR A 142 -1.39 -4.11 14.04
N ASN A 143 -2.14 -3.31 13.27
CA ASN A 143 -3.61 -3.19 13.31
C ASN A 143 -4.28 -3.82 12.07
N VAL A 144 -3.59 -4.68 11.35
CA VAL A 144 -4.15 -5.47 10.25
C VAL A 144 -4.67 -6.80 10.79
N GLY A 145 -5.94 -7.10 10.51
CA GLY A 145 -6.59 -8.38 10.82
C GLY A 145 -6.66 -9.31 9.60
N SER A 146 -6.90 -8.73 8.43
CA SER A 146 -6.86 -9.48 7.16
C SER A 146 -6.34 -8.60 6.04
N ALA A 147 -5.62 -9.22 5.11
CA ALA A 147 -5.10 -8.55 3.93
C ALA A 147 -5.16 -9.52 2.74
N SER A 148 -5.64 -9.02 1.60
CA SER A 148 -5.75 -9.82 0.38
C SER A 148 -5.51 -8.98 -0.87
N VAL A 149 -5.07 -9.65 -1.93
CA VAL A 149 -4.86 -9.06 -3.24
C VAL A 149 -5.48 -9.95 -4.32
N ILE A 150 -6.13 -9.32 -5.29
CA ILE A 150 -6.58 -9.95 -6.53
C ILE A 150 -5.81 -9.31 -7.66
N ALA A 151 -4.94 -10.09 -8.30
CA ALA A 151 -4.10 -9.64 -9.40
C ALA A 151 -4.75 -9.96 -10.74
N GLY A 152 -5.03 -8.93 -11.55
CA GLY A 152 -5.54 -9.08 -12.91
C GLY A 152 -7.06 -9.14 -13.01
N LEU A 153 -7.67 -10.34 -13.03
CA LEU A 153 -9.11 -10.50 -13.24
C LEU A 153 -9.90 -10.19 -11.96
N THR A 154 -10.10 -8.91 -11.68
CA THR A 154 -10.84 -8.47 -10.49
C THR A 154 -12.34 -8.48 -10.75
N PRO A 155 -13.16 -9.16 -9.93
CA PRO A 155 -14.62 -9.09 -9.97
C PRO A 155 -15.12 -7.65 -9.96
N VAL A 156 -16.21 -7.36 -10.66
CA VAL A 156 -16.76 -5.99 -10.72
C VAL A 156 -17.29 -5.49 -9.38
N SER A 157 -17.67 -6.40 -8.49
CA SER A 157 -18.09 -6.09 -7.11
C SER A 157 -16.94 -5.63 -6.21
N MET A 158 -15.69 -5.99 -6.55
CA MET A 158 -14.51 -5.68 -5.75
C MET A 158 -13.67 -4.52 -6.29
N GLY A 159 -14.01 -4.00 -7.47
CA GLY A 159 -13.23 -2.91 -8.04
C GLY A 159 -13.88 -2.22 -9.22
N GLY A 160 -13.79 -0.91 -9.23
CA GLY A 160 -14.04 -0.03 -10.35
C GLY A 160 -13.04 1.09 -10.33
N ASP A 161 -12.88 1.79 -11.45
CA ASP A 161 -11.94 2.90 -11.61
C ASP A 161 -10.49 2.47 -11.32
N SER A 162 -10.14 1.26 -11.73
CA SER A 162 -8.79 0.68 -11.65
C SER A 162 -8.61 -0.38 -12.73
N ILE A 163 -7.38 -0.53 -13.23
CA ILE A 163 -7.06 -1.45 -14.34
C ILE A 163 -6.07 -2.56 -13.97
N ALA A 164 -5.47 -2.52 -12.80
CA ALA A 164 -4.43 -3.47 -12.37
C ALA A 164 -4.97 -4.61 -11.51
N GLY A 165 -5.78 -4.28 -10.53
CA GLY A 165 -6.25 -5.21 -9.51
C GLY A 165 -6.69 -4.48 -8.25
N THR A 166 -7.04 -5.26 -7.21
CA THR A 166 -7.53 -4.71 -5.94
C THR A 166 -6.77 -5.28 -4.76
N ILE A 167 -6.40 -4.41 -3.83
CA ILE A 167 -5.85 -4.74 -2.51
C ILE A 167 -6.88 -4.37 -1.46
N ASN A 168 -7.26 -5.32 -0.61
CA ASN A 168 -8.14 -5.12 0.53
C ASN A 168 -7.35 -5.36 1.82
N VAL A 169 -7.44 -4.42 2.75
CA VAL A 169 -6.86 -4.51 4.09
C VAL A 169 -7.93 -4.18 5.11
N ASN A 170 -8.14 -5.05 6.07
CA ASN A 170 -9.12 -4.81 7.13
C ASN A 170 -8.43 -4.89 8.49
N ALA A 171 -8.89 -4.05 9.41
CA ALA A 171 -8.56 -4.19 10.83
C ALA A 171 -9.14 -5.49 11.40
N PRO A 172 -8.70 -5.93 12.61
CA PRO A 172 -9.28 -7.10 13.26
C PRO A 172 -10.79 -6.98 13.41
N ALA A 173 -11.50 -8.08 13.16
CA ALA A 173 -12.95 -8.16 13.35
C ALA A 173 -13.32 -7.89 14.82
N PRO A 174 -14.50 -7.30 15.11
CA PRO A 174 -14.98 -7.10 16.48
C PRO A 174 -15.09 -8.41 17.24
N ILE A 175 -14.57 -8.44 18.47
CA ILE A 175 -14.66 -9.59 19.38
C ILE A 175 -15.80 -9.30 20.37
N PHE A 176 -16.65 -10.30 20.64
CA PHE A 176 -17.74 -10.23 21.58
C PHE A 176 -17.55 -11.23 22.71
N GLY A 177 -18.06 -10.92 23.89
CA GLY A 177 -18.04 -11.83 25.03
C GLY A 177 -19.22 -12.82 25.03
N ASP A 178 -19.19 -13.77 25.97
CA ASP A 178 -20.20 -14.82 26.10
C ASP A 178 -21.33 -14.45 27.08
N SER A 179 -21.25 -13.30 27.74
CA SER A 179 -22.22 -12.89 28.78
C SER A 179 -22.63 -11.42 28.64
N GLY A 180 -23.72 -11.01 29.30
CA GLY A 180 -24.18 -9.64 29.34
C GLY A 180 -23.24 -8.66 30.10
N ALA A 181 -22.26 -9.17 30.85
CA ALA A 181 -21.27 -8.34 31.55
C ALA A 181 -20.13 -7.94 30.59
N VAL A 182 -19.77 -6.67 30.60
CA VAL A 182 -18.62 -6.18 29.82
C VAL A 182 -17.32 -6.61 30.51
N THR A 183 -16.50 -7.36 29.81
CA THR A 183 -15.21 -7.86 30.30
C THR A 183 -14.10 -7.61 29.28
N LEU A 184 -12.84 -7.66 29.72
CA LEU A 184 -11.69 -7.60 28.82
C LEU A 184 -11.62 -8.92 28.03
N GLN A 185 -11.67 -8.81 26.69
CA GLN A 185 -11.69 -9.96 25.79
C GLN A 185 -10.31 -10.20 25.15
N ALA A 186 -9.57 -9.13 24.88
CA ALA A 186 -8.24 -9.20 24.30
C ALA A 186 -7.43 -7.97 24.69
N ALA A 187 -6.14 -8.16 24.88
CA ALA A 187 -5.17 -7.07 25.02
C ALA A 187 -3.85 -7.50 24.39
N LYS A 188 -3.18 -6.60 23.69
CA LYS A 188 -1.88 -6.87 23.07
C LYS A 188 -0.99 -5.62 23.17
N ILE A 189 0.26 -5.84 23.55
CA ILE A 189 1.31 -4.82 23.51
C ILE A 189 2.47 -5.42 22.74
N SER A 190 2.97 -4.70 21.73
CA SER A 190 4.12 -5.15 20.95
C SER A 190 5.16 -4.03 20.85
N SER A 191 6.43 -4.43 20.78
CA SER A 191 7.53 -3.50 20.51
C SER A 191 8.55 -4.19 19.61
N PHE A 192 9.06 -3.46 18.61
CA PHE A 192 10.00 -3.98 17.62
C PHE A 192 11.17 -3.00 17.47
N TYR A 193 12.38 -3.55 17.39
CA TYR A 193 13.60 -2.82 17.11
C TYR A 193 14.27 -3.36 15.85
N ARG A 194 14.78 -2.48 15.01
CA ARG A 194 15.53 -2.78 13.78
C ARG A 194 16.83 -2.00 13.79
N SER A 195 17.95 -2.69 13.72
CA SER A 195 19.27 -2.05 13.89
C SER A 195 19.66 -1.16 12.71
N ASN A 196 19.15 -1.43 11.50
CA ASN A 196 19.40 -0.56 10.36
C ASN A 196 18.39 0.59 10.38
N GLY A 197 18.91 1.82 10.55
CA GLY A 197 18.13 3.02 10.78
C GLY A 197 17.70 3.24 12.24
N ASP A 198 18.15 2.42 13.20
CA ASP A 198 17.73 2.48 14.61
C ASP A 198 16.20 2.54 14.77
N GLY A 199 15.51 1.75 13.93
CA GLY A 199 14.06 1.74 13.85
C GLY A 199 13.43 1.19 15.14
N LEU A 200 12.50 1.94 15.72
CA LEU A 200 11.72 1.54 16.90
C LEU A 200 10.24 1.69 16.61
N SER A 201 9.47 0.66 16.91
CA SER A 201 8.01 0.74 16.86
C SER A 201 7.38 0.07 18.08
N SER A 202 6.23 0.58 18.47
CA SER A 202 5.43 0.01 19.56
C SER A 202 3.94 0.14 19.24
N SER A 203 3.16 -0.84 19.65
CA SER A 203 1.72 -0.83 19.50
C SER A 203 1.01 -1.34 20.74
N VAL A 204 -0.22 -0.89 20.93
CA VAL A 204 -1.12 -1.35 21.98
C VAL A 204 -2.51 -1.53 21.39
N SER A 205 -3.16 -2.62 21.73
CA SER A 205 -4.59 -2.80 21.45
C SER A 205 -5.29 -3.45 22.65
N ALA A 206 -6.57 -3.11 22.84
CA ALA A 206 -7.41 -3.73 23.87
C ALA A 206 -8.86 -3.73 23.41
N THR A 207 -9.61 -4.77 23.76
CA THR A 207 -11.04 -4.93 23.48
C THR A 207 -11.77 -5.31 24.76
N VAL A 208 -12.79 -4.53 25.09
CA VAL A 208 -13.76 -4.87 26.12
C VAL A 208 -15.12 -5.11 25.47
N ALA A 209 -15.79 -6.18 25.86
CA ALA A 209 -17.05 -6.52 25.23
C ALA A 209 -17.96 -7.35 26.16
N ASN A 210 -19.24 -7.36 25.82
CA ASN A 210 -20.23 -8.34 26.24
C ASN A 210 -20.73 -9.11 25.00
N ASP A 211 -21.81 -9.87 25.16
CA ASP A 211 -22.42 -10.65 24.08
C ASP A 211 -23.02 -9.80 22.93
N LYS A 212 -23.30 -8.50 23.16
CA LYS A 212 -23.94 -7.61 22.19
C LYS A 212 -23.11 -6.41 21.75
N VAL A 213 -22.22 -5.91 22.59
CA VAL A 213 -21.45 -4.70 22.34
C VAL A 213 -19.98 -4.93 22.56
N SER A 214 -19.16 -4.43 21.65
CA SER A 214 -17.69 -4.50 21.67
C SER A 214 -17.10 -3.11 21.49
N LEU A 215 -16.14 -2.74 22.33
CA LEU A 215 -15.34 -1.53 22.20
C LEU A 215 -13.87 -1.89 22.17
N SER A 216 -13.21 -1.53 21.07
CA SER A 216 -11.78 -1.78 20.84
C SER A 216 -11.02 -0.46 20.68
N TYR A 217 -9.80 -0.43 21.16
CA TYR A 217 -8.82 0.63 20.89
C TYR A 217 -7.56 0.01 20.31
N ALA A 218 -6.94 0.66 19.32
CA ALA A 218 -5.64 0.33 18.78
C ALA A 218 -4.82 1.60 18.58
N GLY A 219 -3.55 1.57 19.01
CA GLY A 219 -2.61 2.65 18.82
C GLY A 219 -1.23 2.12 18.46
N SER A 220 -0.49 2.83 17.59
CA SER A 220 0.88 2.51 17.24
C SER A 220 1.73 3.77 17.06
N ALA A 221 3.02 3.64 17.31
CA ALA A 221 4.03 4.65 17.07
C ALA A 221 5.27 3.97 16.48
N ALA A 222 5.81 4.55 15.42
CA ALA A 222 7.00 4.06 14.73
C ALA A 222 7.92 5.23 14.36
N GLN A 223 9.24 4.99 14.42
CA GLN A 223 10.24 5.94 13.95
C GLN A 223 11.49 5.21 13.49
N SER A 224 12.19 5.80 12.53
CA SER A 224 13.52 5.36 12.08
C SER A 224 14.34 6.56 11.66
N SER A 225 15.64 6.48 11.88
CA SER A 225 16.62 7.34 11.21
C SER A 225 16.85 6.85 9.78
N ASN A 226 17.66 7.56 9.01
CA ASN A 226 18.08 7.13 7.69
C ASN A 226 18.69 5.72 7.72
N TYR A 227 18.24 4.85 6.81
CA TYR A 227 18.84 3.52 6.71
C TYR A 227 20.18 3.54 5.98
N ARG A 228 20.94 2.47 6.11
CA ARG A 228 22.19 2.23 5.39
C ARG A 228 21.97 1.19 4.29
N GLY A 229 22.49 1.48 3.10
CA GLY A 229 22.59 0.49 2.05
C GLY A 229 23.55 -0.63 2.40
N GLY A 230 23.53 -1.71 1.61
CA GLY A 230 24.40 -2.86 1.83
C GLY A 230 25.86 -2.57 1.43
N GLY A 231 26.81 -3.30 2.05
CA GLY A 231 28.23 -3.13 1.79
C GLY A 231 28.72 -1.71 2.02
N ASP A 232 29.28 -1.09 0.97
CA ASP A 232 29.88 0.25 1.03
C ASP A 232 28.92 1.38 0.62
N ASP A 233 27.64 1.12 0.39
CA ASP A 233 26.67 2.13 -0.10
C ASP A 233 26.43 3.28 0.87
N GLY A 234 26.68 3.07 2.15
CA GLY A 234 26.59 4.11 3.19
C GLY A 234 25.16 4.47 3.55
N VAL A 235 24.98 5.69 4.09
CA VAL A 235 23.65 6.19 4.51
C VAL A 235 22.84 6.60 3.28
N VAL A 236 21.61 6.13 3.20
CA VAL A 236 20.62 6.56 2.20
C VAL A 236 19.87 7.75 2.75
N ARG A 237 20.12 8.92 2.18
CA ARG A 237 19.59 10.21 2.66
C ARG A 237 18.10 10.33 2.42
N SER A 238 17.45 11.07 3.31
CA SER A 238 16.00 11.29 3.27
C SER A 238 15.21 9.96 3.28
N SER A 239 15.56 9.08 4.20
CA SER A 239 14.84 7.83 4.42
C SER A 239 14.35 7.66 5.87
N GLU A 240 14.57 8.68 6.71
CA GLU A 240 14.03 8.75 8.06
C GLU A 240 12.52 8.97 8.06
N TYR A 241 11.85 8.46 9.10
CA TYR A 241 10.41 8.67 9.26
C TYR A 241 9.96 8.61 10.72
N LYS A 242 8.77 9.18 10.96
CA LYS A 242 8.00 8.99 12.19
C LYS A 242 6.52 8.95 11.88
N SER A 243 5.81 7.96 12.41
CA SER A 243 4.37 7.78 12.21
C SER A 243 3.68 7.38 13.51
N LEU A 244 2.51 7.94 13.74
CA LEU A 244 1.61 7.63 14.86
C LEU A 244 0.22 7.35 14.32
N ASN A 245 -0.39 6.24 14.75
CA ASN A 245 -1.73 5.85 14.36
C ASN A 245 -2.54 5.52 15.62
N GLN A 246 -3.83 5.88 15.62
CA GLN A 246 -4.76 5.48 16.66
C GLN A 246 -6.18 5.35 16.11
N SER A 247 -6.91 4.38 16.64
CA SER A 247 -8.32 4.20 16.30
C SER A 247 -9.11 3.60 17.45
N ALA A 248 -10.40 3.94 17.49
CA ALA A 248 -11.38 3.32 18.37
C ALA A 248 -12.52 2.74 17.52
N THR A 249 -12.96 1.54 17.85
CA THR A 249 -14.03 0.83 17.14
C THR A 249 -15.10 0.42 18.13
N LEU A 250 -16.33 0.86 17.88
CA LEU A 250 -17.54 0.42 18.58
C LEU A 250 -18.32 -0.51 17.64
N ALA A 251 -18.63 -1.70 18.12
CA ALA A 251 -19.46 -2.65 17.37
C ALA A 251 -20.65 -3.09 18.21
N ALA A 252 -21.79 -3.29 17.55
CA ALA A 252 -23.00 -3.82 18.16
C ALA A 252 -23.58 -4.92 17.27
N ARG A 253 -23.97 -6.05 17.87
CA ARG A 253 -24.64 -7.14 17.18
C ARG A 253 -25.98 -7.48 17.79
N GLU A 254 -26.96 -7.79 16.95
CA GLU A 254 -28.26 -8.32 17.36
C GLU A 254 -28.71 -9.37 16.33
N GLY A 255 -28.83 -10.63 16.77
CA GLY A 255 -29.12 -11.74 15.86
C GLY A 255 -28.05 -11.89 14.76
N GLN A 256 -28.48 -11.72 13.49
CA GLN A 256 -27.60 -11.80 12.32
C GLN A 256 -27.25 -10.40 11.76
N HIS A 257 -27.31 -9.38 12.58
CA HIS A 257 -27.00 -8.01 12.19
C HIS A 257 -25.82 -7.48 13.00
N LEU A 258 -24.88 -6.86 12.32
CA LEU A 258 -23.69 -6.24 12.87
C LEU A 258 -23.60 -4.79 12.40
N VAL A 259 -23.40 -3.87 13.34
CA VAL A 259 -23.06 -2.46 13.05
C VAL A 259 -21.70 -2.17 13.66
N VAL A 260 -20.81 -1.55 12.90
CA VAL A 260 -19.47 -1.15 13.34
C VAL A 260 -19.28 0.32 13.05
N LEU A 261 -18.81 1.08 14.03
CA LEU A 261 -18.38 2.46 13.88
C LEU A 261 -16.92 2.57 14.30
N LYS A 262 -16.06 3.00 13.40
CA LYS A 262 -14.63 3.21 13.63
C LYS A 262 -14.29 4.68 13.43
N VAL A 263 -13.53 5.24 14.36
CA VAL A 263 -12.91 6.56 14.23
C VAL A 263 -11.42 6.41 14.39
N GLY A 264 -10.62 7.17 13.63
CA GLY A 264 -9.19 7.06 13.73
C GLY A 264 -8.46 8.32 13.28
N GLN A 265 -7.21 8.40 13.68
CA GLN A 265 -6.29 9.48 13.34
C GLN A 265 -4.92 8.91 12.98
N GLN A 266 -4.29 9.54 12.00
CA GLN A 266 -2.87 9.35 11.70
C GLN A 266 -2.15 10.68 11.79
N PHE A 267 -0.94 10.63 12.31
CA PHE A 267 -0.02 11.75 12.31
C PHE A 267 1.39 11.29 11.91
N THR A 268 1.88 11.77 10.76
CA THR A 268 3.26 11.58 10.30
C THR A 268 3.97 12.94 10.30
N PRO A 269 4.69 13.29 11.39
CA PRO A 269 5.34 14.59 11.50
C PRO A 269 6.48 14.80 10.51
N TYR A 270 7.09 13.74 10.01
CA TYR A 270 8.05 13.75 8.92
C TYR A 270 8.23 12.36 8.31
N GLU A 271 8.52 12.34 7.01
CA GLU A 271 9.00 11.19 6.27
C GLU A 271 9.86 11.64 5.10
N GLY A 272 11.06 11.08 4.99
CA GLY A 272 12.00 11.34 3.90
C GLY A 272 11.72 10.47 2.68
N TYR A 273 12.02 11.00 1.49
CA TYR A 273 11.84 10.33 0.20
C TYR A 273 13.11 10.44 -0.63
N PRO A 274 13.97 9.42 -0.63
CA PRO A 274 15.27 9.47 -1.32
C PRO A 274 15.16 9.88 -2.79
N ASN A 275 14.09 9.46 -3.45
CA ASN A 275 13.86 9.60 -4.88
C ASN A 275 12.96 10.79 -5.30
N GLN A 276 12.63 11.67 -4.37
CA GLN A 276 11.80 12.85 -4.66
C GLN A 276 12.52 14.16 -4.28
N TYR A 277 12.08 15.27 -4.88
CA TYR A 277 12.69 16.58 -4.56
C TYR A 277 12.37 17.04 -3.15
N MET A 278 11.19 16.75 -2.65
CA MET A 278 10.72 17.14 -1.33
C MET A 278 10.59 15.94 -0.42
N ASP A 279 10.40 16.25 0.84
CA ASP A 279 10.06 15.31 1.90
C ASP A 279 8.73 15.73 2.53
N MET A 280 8.05 14.79 3.15
CA MET A 280 6.88 15.08 3.97
C MET A 280 7.34 15.74 5.27
N THR A 281 6.74 16.87 5.61
CA THR A 281 7.03 17.62 6.85
C THR A 281 5.85 17.67 7.80
N ASP A 282 4.66 17.27 7.37
CA ASP A 282 3.47 17.06 8.21
C ASP A 282 2.45 16.28 7.38
N ASN A 283 1.81 15.27 7.98
CA ASN A 283 0.61 14.64 7.43
C ASN A 283 -0.32 14.27 8.57
N ARG A 284 -1.53 14.81 8.54
CA ARG A 284 -2.57 14.56 9.54
C ARG A 284 -3.83 14.10 8.86
N SER A 285 -4.29 12.94 9.24
CA SER A 285 -5.56 12.37 8.77
C SER A 285 -6.48 12.11 9.94
N THR A 286 -7.76 12.40 9.75
CA THR A 286 -8.85 11.96 10.63
C THR A 286 -9.90 11.29 9.78
N PHE A 287 -10.42 10.14 10.22
CA PHE A 287 -11.47 9.44 9.50
C PHE A 287 -12.56 8.91 10.44
N VAL A 288 -13.74 8.76 9.87
CA VAL A 288 -14.89 8.07 10.45
C VAL A 288 -15.38 7.06 9.43
N ASN A 289 -15.62 5.83 9.86
CA ASN A 289 -16.11 4.75 9.01
C ASN A 289 -17.21 3.98 9.74
N GLY A 290 -18.38 3.88 9.12
CA GLY A 290 -19.52 3.08 9.58
C GLY A 290 -19.72 1.89 8.65
N ARG A 291 -19.95 0.70 9.21
CA ARG A 291 -20.26 -0.53 8.46
C ARG A 291 -21.51 -1.19 9.03
N TYR A 292 -22.28 -1.77 8.15
CA TYR A 292 -23.43 -2.62 8.48
C TYR A 292 -23.33 -3.93 7.70
N GLU A 293 -23.56 -5.03 8.37
CA GLU A 293 -23.66 -6.38 7.79
C GLU A 293 -24.93 -7.02 8.33
N GLY A 294 -25.79 -7.53 7.45
CA GLY A 294 -27.02 -8.15 7.83
C GLY A 294 -27.38 -9.35 6.95
N THR A 295 -27.73 -10.46 7.58
CA THR A 295 -28.21 -11.67 6.90
C THR A 295 -29.74 -11.74 7.01
N TYR A 296 -30.40 -12.01 5.89
CA TYR A 296 -31.84 -12.08 5.70
C TYR A 296 -32.22 -13.37 4.98
N ASP A 297 -33.50 -13.72 4.95
CA ASP A 297 -34.00 -14.91 4.25
C ASP A 297 -33.68 -14.89 2.75
N TRP A 298 -33.53 -13.71 2.14
CA TRP A 298 -33.21 -13.54 0.73
C TRP A 298 -31.70 -13.51 0.43
N GLY A 299 -30.86 -13.34 1.45
CA GLY A 299 -29.43 -13.19 1.27
C GLY A 299 -28.77 -12.27 2.28
N GLN A 300 -27.74 -11.55 1.88
CA GLN A 300 -26.94 -10.66 2.72
C GLN A 300 -26.95 -9.23 2.19
N LEU A 301 -26.99 -8.24 3.08
CA LEU A 301 -26.84 -6.83 2.80
C LEU A 301 -25.61 -6.30 3.54
N ASP A 302 -24.65 -5.76 2.78
CA ASP A 302 -23.48 -5.07 3.28
C ASP A 302 -23.55 -3.59 2.93
N GLY A 303 -23.26 -2.74 3.88
CA GLY A 303 -23.21 -1.31 3.69
C GLY A 303 -22.02 -0.70 4.41
N SER A 304 -21.37 0.27 3.80
CA SER A 304 -20.35 1.09 4.45
C SER A 304 -20.49 2.54 4.05
N ALA A 305 -20.13 3.45 4.95
CA ALA A 305 -20.04 4.87 4.65
C ALA A 305 -18.84 5.45 5.42
N PHE A 306 -18.09 6.33 4.78
CA PHE A 306 -16.91 6.90 5.38
C PHE A 306 -16.75 8.40 5.08
N TRP A 307 -15.98 9.05 5.92
CA TRP A 307 -15.43 10.38 5.69
C TRP A 307 -13.98 10.42 6.18
N GLN A 308 -13.12 11.09 5.43
CA GLN A 308 -11.71 11.30 5.76
C GLN A 308 -11.30 12.73 5.41
N ASN A 309 -10.61 13.40 6.32
CA ASN A 309 -9.93 14.67 6.08
C ASN A 309 -8.42 14.44 6.20
N VAL A 310 -7.65 14.98 5.25
CA VAL A 310 -6.18 14.95 5.25
C VAL A 310 -5.65 16.36 5.08
N ASN A 311 -4.71 16.75 5.93
CA ASN A 311 -3.87 17.93 5.78
C ASN A 311 -2.43 17.45 5.66
N HIS A 312 -1.76 17.85 4.58
CA HIS A 312 -0.44 17.38 4.24
C HIS A 312 0.46 18.57 3.87
N ALA A 313 1.71 18.54 4.31
CA ALA A 313 2.72 19.53 3.99
C ALA A 313 4.02 18.85 3.54
N MET A 314 4.65 19.41 2.53
CA MET A 314 5.95 19.01 2.01
C MET A 314 6.92 20.17 2.06
N ASN A 315 8.19 19.87 2.27
CA ASN A 315 9.32 20.78 2.17
C ASN A 315 10.62 19.97 2.09
N PHE A 316 11.75 20.55 2.34
CA PHE A 316 13.02 19.86 2.51
C PHE A 316 13.24 19.51 3.97
N LEU A 317 13.64 18.27 4.26
CA LEU A 317 14.29 17.89 5.52
C LEU A 317 15.79 18.22 5.47
N ASP A 318 16.50 18.00 6.55
CA ASP A 318 17.91 18.38 6.71
C ASP A 318 18.82 17.86 5.59
N ASP A 319 18.62 16.62 5.15
CA ASP A 319 19.41 15.99 4.09
C ASP A 319 19.30 16.69 2.72
N LYS A 320 18.18 17.37 2.47
CA LYS A 320 17.94 18.17 1.28
C LYS A 320 18.18 19.65 1.49
N GLY A 321 18.79 20.01 2.62
CA GLY A 321 19.13 21.38 2.97
C GLY A 321 17.93 22.20 3.46
N GLY A 322 16.99 21.55 4.12
CA GLY A 322 15.86 22.19 4.79
C GLY A 322 16.31 23.16 5.86
N THR A 323 15.62 24.29 5.96
CA THR A 323 15.79 25.29 7.00
C THR A 323 14.43 25.72 7.52
N ALA A 324 14.39 26.34 8.69
CA ALA A 324 13.13 26.77 9.30
C ALA A 324 12.34 27.81 8.45
N THR A 325 13.02 28.52 7.54
CA THR A 325 12.42 29.61 6.75
C THR A 325 12.64 29.49 5.24
N GLY A 326 13.30 28.42 4.79
CA GLY A 326 13.64 28.18 3.39
C GLY A 326 12.97 26.92 2.83
N GLY A 327 13.41 26.54 1.63
CA GLY A 327 12.95 25.33 0.97
C GLY A 327 11.92 25.59 -0.13
N MET A 328 11.06 24.59 -0.35
CA MET A 328 9.98 24.60 -1.35
C MET A 328 8.67 24.17 -0.66
N PRO A 329 8.07 24.99 0.20
CA PRO A 329 6.89 24.60 0.95
C PRO A 329 5.70 24.39 0.00
N MET A 330 5.00 23.26 0.19
CA MET A 330 3.81 22.90 -0.54
C MET A 330 2.81 22.28 0.44
N ASN A 331 1.57 22.70 0.37
CA ASN A 331 0.50 22.22 1.21
C ASN A 331 -0.61 21.63 0.37
N THR A 332 -1.16 20.50 0.80
CA THR A 332 -2.37 19.94 0.23
C THR A 332 -3.38 19.65 1.32
N LYS A 333 -4.65 19.75 0.98
CA LYS A 333 -5.76 19.38 1.84
C LYS A 333 -6.78 18.61 1.03
N SER A 334 -7.25 17.49 1.57
CA SER A 334 -8.37 16.77 0.97
C SER A 334 -9.47 16.46 1.98
N ASP A 335 -10.69 16.47 1.47
CA ASP A 335 -11.88 15.92 2.10
C ASP A 335 -12.43 14.83 1.17
N ALA A 336 -12.42 13.59 1.63
CA ALA A 336 -12.93 12.44 0.90
C ALA A 336 -14.08 11.79 1.67
N GLY A 337 -15.05 11.24 0.97
CA GLY A 337 -16.13 10.51 1.59
C GLY A 337 -16.92 9.70 0.58
N GLY A 338 -17.72 8.78 1.08
CA GLY A 338 -18.48 7.93 0.20
C GLY A 338 -19.25 6.86 0.92
N TYR A 339 -19.93 6.04 0.12
CA TYR A 339 -20.60 4.85 0.61
C TYR A 339 -20.48 3.71 -0.40
N THR A 340 -20.63 2.49 0.08
CA THR A 340 -20.86 1.29 -0.71
C THR A 340 -22.06 0.55 -0.13
N ILE A 341 -22.98 0.10 -0.98
CA ILE A 341 -24.09 -0.78 -0.62
C ILE A 341 -24.04 -1.96 -1.58
N LYS A 342 -24.05 -3.19 -1.02
CA LYS A 342 -24.01 -4.44 -1.79
C LYS A 342 -25.05 -5.41 -1.23
N ALA A 343 -25.91 -5.93 -2.08
CA ALA A 343 -26.83 -7.02 -1.80
C ALA A 343 -26.32 -8.28 -2.48
N SER A 344 -26.10 -9.35 -1.71
CA SER A 344 -25.77 -10.68 -2.20
C SER A 344 -27.00 -11.57 -2.05
N ILE A 345 -27.64 -11.93 -3.16
CA ILE A 345 -28.94 -12.61 -3.22
C ILE A 345 -28.70 -14.07 -3.57
N ALA A 346 -29.11 -14.96 -2.66
CA ALA A 346 -29.07 -16.39 -2.91
C ALA A 346 -30.13 -16.80 -3.94
N LEU A 347 -29.69 -17.40 -5.03
CA LEU A 347 -30.56 -17.92 -6.10
C LEU A 347 -30.69 -19.45 -5.97
N LYS A 348 -31.61 -20.01 -6.76
CA LYS A 348 -31.77 -21.47 -6.84
C LYS A 348 -30.52 -22.12 -7.41
N GLY A 349 -30.19 -23.31 -6.92
CA GLY A 349 -29.04 -24.08 -7.43
C GLY A 349 -27.68 -23.72 -6.80
N GLY A 350 -27.66 -22.82 -5.83
CA GLY A 350 -26.42 -22.34 -5.18
C GLY A 350 -25.79 -21.15 -5.88
N ASP A 351 -26.44 -20.59 -6.88
CA ASP A 351 -26.00 -19.35 -7.54
C ASP A 351 -26.14 -18.15 -6.62
N VAL A 352 -25.32 -17.11 -6.84
CA VAL A 352 -25.39 -15.86 -6.10
C VAL A 352 -25.43 -14.70 -7.09
N LEU A 353 -26.40 -13.80 -6.94
CA LEU A 353 -26.45 -12.53 -7.63
C LEU A 353 -26.06 -11.40 -6.70
N ARG A 354 -24.99 -10.67 -7.04
CA ARG A 354 -24.57 -9.47 -6.33
C ARG A 354 -24.97 -8.22 -7.10
N ILE A 355 -25.63 -7.29 -6.43
CA ILE A 355 -25.94 -5.98 -6.99
C ILE A 355 -25.45 -4.93 -6.01
N GLY A 356 -24.80 -3.89 -6.51
CA GLY A 356 -24.28 -2.85 -5.63
C GLY A 356 -24.19 -1.49 -6.28
N ASN A 357 -24.09 -0.50 -5.41
CA ASN A 357 -23.88 0.90 -5.77
C ASN A 357 -22.81 1.50 -4.85
N GLU A 358 -22.00 2.37 -5.39
CA GLU A 358 -20.84 2.98 -4.74
C GLU A 358 -20.74 4.46 -5.14
N LEU A 359 -20.59 5.33 -4.14
CA LEU A 359 -20.30 6.75 -4.34
C LEU A 359 -18.97 7.09 -3.67
N ASN A 360 -18.09 7.77 -4.41
CA ASN A 360 -16.87 8.36 -3.85
C ASN A 360 -16.81 9.84 -4.23
N LEU A 361 -16.58 10.68 -3.25
CA LEU A 361 -16.46 12.12 -3.36
C LEU A 361 -15.07 12.53 -2.91
N LEU A 362 -14.35 13.31 -3.71
CA LEU A 362 -13.04 13.86 -3.36
C LEU A 362 -13.03 15.37 -3.60
N ARG A 363 -12.56 16.10 -2.63
CA ARG A 363 -12.26 17.54 -2.72
C ARG A 363 -10.80 17.73 -2.39
N LEU A 364 -10.07 18.52 -3.19
CA LEU A 364 -8.63 18.68 -3.09
C LEU A 364 -8.25 20.14 -3.32
N ASP A 365 -7.47 20.70 -2.40
CA ASP A 365 -6.74 21.94 -2.57
C ASP A 365 -5.24 21.67 -2.53
N ASP A 366 -4.49 22.29 -3.44
CA ASP A 366 -3.04 22.23 -3.51
C ASP A 366 -2.51 23.66 -3.73
N TRP A 367 -1.77 24.17 -2.76
CA TRP A 367 -1.19 25.51 -2.80
C TRP A 367 0.21 25.55 -2.19
N TRP A 368 1.02 26.47 -2.71
CA TRP A 368 2.40 26.66 -2.27
C TRP A 368 2.56 28.06 -1.70
N PRO A 369 2.90 28.19 -0.42
CA PRO A 369 3.11 29.48 0.21
C PRO A 369 4.28 30.24 -0.43
N PRO A 370 4.27 31.56 -0.44
CA PRO A 370 5.40 32.33 -0.89
C PRO A 370 6.57 32.19 0.09
N VAL A 371 7.79 32.12 -0.45
CA VAL A 371 9.03 32.07 0.34
C VAL A 371 9.66 33.48 0.39
N ALA A 372 9.76 34.02 1.60
CA ALA A 372 10.30 35.35 1.81
C ALA A 372 11.74 35.50 1.26
N GLY A 373 11.98 36.52 0.47
CA GLY A 373 13.29 36.80 -0.17
C GLY A 373 13.58 35.93 -1.40
N SER A 374 12.72 34.99 -1.78
CA SER A 374 12.86 34.24 -3.03
C SER A 374 12.42 35.07 -4.22
N MET A 375 13.25 35.14 -5.25
CA MET A 375 12.90 35.78 -6.51
C MET A 375 11.99 34.95 -7.40
N MET A 376 11.89 33.65 -7.13
CA MET A 376 11.11 32.68 -7.94
C MET A 376 9.84 32.20 -7.25
N MET A 377 9.76 32.33 -5.90
CA MET A 377 8.65 31.78 -5.10
C MET A 377 7.96 32.88 -4.29
N SER A 378 7.79 34.06 -4.86
CA SER A 378 7.08 35.21 -4.28
C SER A 378 6.65 36.17 -5.41
N PRO A 379 5.77 37.17 -5.18
CA PRO A 379 5.14 37.52 -3.91
C PRO A 379 3.83 36.76 -3.60
N ASN A 380 3.18 36.14 -4.60
CA ASN A 380 1.85 35.54 -4.45
C ASN A 380 1.95 34.09 -3.93
N ILE A 381 0.82 33.54 -3.50
CA ILE A 381 0.66 32.10 -3.33
C ILE A 381 0.57 31.46 -4.72
N PHE A 382 1.24 30.34 -4.92
CA PHE A 382 1.01 29.51 -6.10
C PHE A 382 -0.16 28.56 -5.81
N VAL A 383 -1.22 28.62 -6.61
CA VAL A 383 -2.39 27.74 -6.49
C VAL A 383 -2.34 26.74 -7.62
N ASN A 384 -2.03 25.49 -7.29
CA ASN A 384 -1.90 24.41 -8.27
C ASN A 384 -3.27 23.75 -8.55
N ILE A 385 -4.03 23.40 -7.51
CA ILE A 385 -5.41 22.93 -7.62
C ILE A 385 -6.26 23.74 -6.65
N ASN A 386 -7.38 24.27 -7.13
CA ASN A 386 -8.29 25.13 -6.38
C ASN A 386 -9.66 24.49 -6.27
N GLY A 387 -9.98 23.89 -5.13
CA GLY A 387 -11.25 23.20 -4.92
C GLY A 387 -11.47 22.09 -5.97
N GLY A 388 -10.43 21.33 -6.29
CA GLY A 388 -10.49 20.22 -7.22
C GLY A 388 -11.53 19.20 -6.77
N LYS A 389 -12.37 18.73 -7.72
CA LYS A 389 -13.46 17.77 -7.49
C LYS A 389 -13.24 16.53 -8.33
N ARG A 390 -13.39 15.36 -7.71
CA ARG A 390 -13.48 14.08 -8.41
C ARG A 390 -14.56 13.24 -7.75
N ASP A 391 -15.75 13.24 -8.33
CA ASP A 391 -16.91 12.53 -7.82
C ASP A 391 -17.15 11.30 -8.73
N ARG A 392 -17.34 10.13 -8.15
CA ARG A 392 -17.56 8.88 -8.89
C ARG A 392 -18.77 8.14 -8.33
N LEU A 393 -19.69 7.79 -9.23
CA LEU A 393 -20.80 6.89 -8.96
C LEU A 393 -20.62 5.61 -9.73
N GLY A 394 -20.53 4.49 -9.02
CA GLY A 394 -20.40 3.15 -9.56
C GLY A 394 -21.65 2.32 -9.32
N THR A 395 -22.12 1.57 -10.31
CA THR A 395 -23.21 0.60 -10.15
C THR A 395 -22.81 -0.69 -10.83
N PHE A 396 -23.01 -1.83 -10.16
CA PHE A 396 -22.62 -3.12 -10.70
C PHE A 396 -23.67 -4.20 -10.46
N ALA A 397 -23.62 -5.22 -11.32
CA ALA A 397 -24.29 -6.49 -11.12
C ALA A 397 -23.31 -7.62 -11.47
N GLU A 398 -23.28 -8.66 -10.64
CA GLU A 398 -22.37 -9.79 -10.75
C GLU A 398 -23.11 -11.09 -10.42
N TRP A 399 -22.97 -12.09 -11.26
CA TRP A 399 -23.63 -13.38 -11.11
C TRP A 399 -22.59 -14.49 -11.01
N ASP A 400 -22.58 -15.17 -9.88
CA ASP A 400 -21.86 -16.42 -9.66
C ASP A 400 -22.78 -17.57 -10.01
N ALA A 401 -22.41 -18.35 -11.01
CA ALA A 401 -23.19 -19.44 -11.52
C ALA A 401 -22.48 -20.79 -11.34
N HIS A 402 -23.22 -21.79 -10.88
CA HIS A 402 -22.80 -23.19 -10.77
C HIS A 402 -23.47 -24.03 -11.83
N TRP A 403 -22.78 -24.26 -12.96
CA TRP A 403 -23.31 -25.01 -14.11
C TRP A 403 -23.34 -26.51 -13.88
N SER A 404 -22.39 -27.00 -13.09
CA SER A 404 -22.24 -28.42 -12.69
C SER A 404 -21.35 -28.53 -11.46
N GLN A 405 -21.08 -29.75 -10.99
CA GLN A 405 -20.12 -30.00 -9.92
C GLN A 405 -18.67 -29.59 -10.29
N SER A 406 -18.37 -29.51 -11.59
CA SER A 406 -17.01 -29.20 -12.08
C SER A 406 -16.90 -27.81 -12.71
N TRP A 407 -18.00 -27.14 -13.05
CA TRP A 407 -17.99 -25.86 -13.74
C TRP A 407 -18.72 -24.81 -12.94
N SER A 408 -18.02 -23.71 -12.67
CA SER A 408 -18.59 -22.46 -12.15
C SER A 408 -18.11 -21.26 -12.97
N SER A 409 -18.84 -20.18 -12.91
CA SER A 409 -18.43 -18.93 -13.56
C SER A 409 -18.86 -17.73 -12.76
N GLN A 410 -18.16 -16.62 -12.97
CA GLN A 410 -18.54 -15.30 -12.49
C GLN A 410 -18.64 -14.36 -13.68
N LEU A 411 -19.80 -13.73 -13.85
CA LEU A 411 -20.08 -12.77 -14.90
C LEU A 411 -20.49 -11.45 -14.27
N GLY A 412 -19.80 -10.38 -14.59
CA GLY A 412 -20.04 -9.08 -13.97
C GLY A 412 -20.05 -7.94 -14.97
N VAL A 413 -20.91 -6.95 -14.74
CA VAL A 413 -20.97 -5.68 -15.46
C VAL A 413 -20.98 -4.54 -14.46
N ARG A 414 -20.29 -3.45 -14.80
CA ARG A 414 -20.23 -2.25 -13.95
C ARG A 414 -20.20 -1.00 -14.83
N ASN A 415 -20.85 0.04 -14.38
CA ASN A 415 -20.70 1.39 -14.88
C ASN A 415 -20.11 2.26 -13.79
N ASP A 416 -19.09 3.03 -14.12
CA ASP A 416 -18.56 4.12 -13.30
C ASP A 416 -18.68 5.43 -14.08
N THR A 417 -19.41 6.39 -13.52
CA THR A 417 -19.46 7.75 -14.04
C THR A 417 -18.65 8.66 -13.12
N VAL A 418 -17.69 9.38 -13.70
CA VAL A 418 -16.76 10.26 -12.96
C VAL A 418 -16.96 11.69 -13.44
N TRP A 419 -17.17 12.60 -12.49
CA TRP A 419 -17.27 14.05 -12.74
C TRP A 419 -16.11 14.75 -12.09
N MET A 420 -15.40 15.55 -12.89
CA MET A 420 -14.21 16.27 -12.43
C MET A 420 -14.29 17.75 -12.78
N ASN A 421 -13.71 18.58 -11.92
CA ASN A 421 -13.60 20.01 -12.13
C ASN A 421 -12.56 20.62 -11.17
N THR A 422 -12.08 21.83 -11.48
CA THR A 422 -11.25 22.66 -10.60
C THR A 422 -11.54 24.14 -10.83
N GLY A 423 -11.24 24.99 -9.87
CA GLY A 423 -11.36 26.44 -10.00
C GLY A 423 -10.13 27.06 -10.68
N ASN A 424 -10.11 28.38 -10.70
CA ASN A 424 -9.00 29.17 -11.27
C ASN A 424 -7.73 28.98 -10.44
N VAL A 425 -6.60 28.99 -11.12
CA VAL A 425 -5.25 28.81 -10.57
C VAL A 425 -4.46 30.12 -10.60
N GLN A 426 -3.32 30.16 -9.89
CA GLN A 426 -2.50 31.34 -9.77
C GLN A 426 -1.02 30.97 -9.65
N SER A 427 -0.16 31.68 -10.39
CA SER A 427 1.30 31.58 -10.26
C SER A 427 1.83 32.46 -9.13
N TYR A 428 3.12 32.32 -8.80
CA TYR A 428 3.80 33.20 -7.84
C TYR A 428 3.87 34.67 -8.28
N GLY A 429 3.67 34.97 -9.58
CA GLY A 429 3.69 36.34 -10.07
C GLY A 429 5.08 37.00 -10.06
N CYS A 430 6.16 36.23 -10.08
CA CYS A 430 7.55 36.71 -9.98
C CYS A 430 8.10 37.34 -11.28
N GLY A 431 7.27 38.03 -12.03
CA GLY A 431 7.65 38.76 -13.24
C GLY A 431 8.23 37.85 -14.33
N MET A 432 9.34 38.26 -14.95
CA MET A 432 9.97 37.50 -16.04
C MET A 432 10.45 36.09 -15.62
N MET A 433 10.79 35.89 -14.36
CA MET A 433 11.27 34.61 -13.87
C MET A 433 10.14 33.56 -13.81
N CYS A 434 8.89 34.00 -13.70
CA CYS A 434 7.69 33.16 -13.74
C CYS A 434 6.92 33.28 -15.07
N ALA A 435 7.52 33.77 -16.13
CA ALA A 435 6.80 34.05 -17.38
C ALA A 435 6.08 32.82 -17.94
N ALA A 436 6.69 31.64 -17.85
CA ALA A 436 6.08 30.38 -18.27
C ALA A 436 4.85 30.04 -17.44
N ASP A 437 4.94 30.14 -16.10
CA ASP A 437 3.82 29.87 -15.19
C ASP A 437 2.71 30.91 -15.30
N ASN A 438 3.08 32.22 -15.48
CA ASN A 438 2.11 33.29 -15.69
C ASN A 438 1.28 33.06 -16.96
N ALA A 439 1.94 32.72 -18.06
CA ALA A 439 1.27 32.40 -19.33
C ALA A 439 0.41 31.13 -19.22
N ALA A 440 0.93 30.10 -18.55
CA ALA A 440 0.22 28.85 -18.35
C ALA A 440 -1.03 29.04 -17.48
N ALA A 441 -0.97 29.83 -16.40
CA ALA A 441 -2.12 30.15 -15.56
C ALA A 441 -3.23 30.89 -16.34
N ILE A 442 -2.85 31.85 -17.18
CA ILE A 442 -3.80 32.58 -18.03
C ILE A 442 -4.50 31.60 -19.00
N ALA A 443 -3.72 30.76 -19.67
CA ALA A 443 -4.27 29.78 -20.61
C ALA A 443 -5.15 28.75 -19.93
N PHE A 444 -4.73 28.23 -18.77
CA PHE A 444 -5.51 27.29 -17.98
C PHE A 444 -6.83 27.90 -17.53
N ASN A 445 -6.82 29.10 -16.94
CA ASN A 445 -8.02 29.78 -16.46
C ASN A 445 -9.01 30.16 -17.56
N ALA A 446 -8.56 30.23 -18.82
CA ALA A 446 -9.42 30.47 -19.98
C ALA A 446 -10.05 29.18 -20.56
N ALA A 447 -9.57 28.01 -20.15
CA ALA A 447 -10.08 26.72 -20.60
C ALA A 447 -11.31 26.27 -19.79
N ASP A 448 -12.10 25.39 -20.35
CA ASP A 448 -13.12 24.66 -19.59
C ASP A 448 -12.45 23.54 -18.78
N HIS A 449 -12.69 23.52 -17.48
CA HIS A 449 -12.12 22.53 -16.56
C HIS A 449 -13.05 21.35 -16.30
N GLN A 450 -14.32 21.44 -16.71
CA GLN A 450 -15.26 20.35 -16.47
C GLN A 450 -14.92 19.14 -17.35
N ARG A 451 -14.77 17.98 -16.73
CA ARG A 451 -14.56 16.69 -17.42
C ARG A 451 -15.49 15.64 -16.86
N ASN A 452 -16.05 14.84 -17.76
CA ASN A 452 -16.98 13.76 -17.41
C ASN A 452 -16.55 12.49 -18.14
N PHE A 453 -16.44 11.39 -17.42
CA PHE A 453 -16.07 10.09 -17.96
C PHE A 453 -17.17 9.08 -17.64
N VAL A 454 -17.62 8.34 -18.66
CA VAL A 454 -18.60 7.27 -18.50
C VAL A 454 -17.90 5.96 -18.87
N ASN A 455 -17.57 5.18 -17.88
CA ASN A 455 -16.78 3.97 -18.01
C ASN A 455 -17.65 2.74 -17.80
N PHE A 456 -17.37 1.68 -18.57
CA PHE A 456 -18.02 0.38 -18.41
C PHE A 456 -16.95 -0.69 -18.19
N ASP A 457 -17.11 -1.47 -17.15
CA ASP A 457 -16.30 -2.64 -16.88
C ASP A 457 -17.08 -3.91 -17.11
N LEU A 458 -16.38 -4.94 -17.57
CA LEU A 458 -16.91 -6.27 -17.80
C LEU A 458 -15.93 -7.29 -17.24
N THR A 459 -16.42 -8.29 -16.52
CA THR A 459 -15.62 -9.43 -16.09
C THR A 459 -16.36 -10.72 -16.43
N ALA A 460 -15.65 -11.66 -17.04
CA ALA A 460 -16.14 -12.99 -17.32
C ALA A 460 -15.05 -14.00 -16.97
N ILE A 461 -15.29 -14.79 -15.93
CA ILE A 461 -14.34 -15.77 -15.40
C ILE A 461 -15.05 -17.12 -15.36
N ALA A 462 -14.40 -18.18 -15.79
CA ALA A 462 -14.88 -19.55 -15.71
C ALA A 462 -13.83 -20.43 -15.02
N LYS A 463 -14.27 -21.23 -14.06
CA LYS A 463 -13.47 -22.20 -13.31
C LYS A 463 -13.91 -23.61 -13.65
N TYR A 464 -12.95 -24.46 -13.92
CA TYR A 464 -13.13 -25.88 -14.17
C TYR A 464 -12.35 -26.69 -13.15
N GLU A 465 -13.03 -27.40 -12.28
CA GLU A 465 -12.47 -28.37 -11.35
C GLU A 465 -12.42 -29.75 -12.06
N ALA A 466 -11.26 -30.04 -12.67
CA ALA A 466 -11.07 -31.25 -13.47
C ALA A 466 -11.12 -32.53 -12.61
N ASN A 467 -10.61 -32.45 -11.38
CA ASN A 467 -10.60 -33.49 -10.38
C ASN A 467 -10.23 -32.89 -9.01
N PRO A 468 -10.25 -33.66 -7.89
CA PRO A 468 -9.94 -33.16 -6.54
C PRO A 468 -8.51 -32.59 -6.33
N THR A 469 -7.65 -32.64 -7.34
CA THR A 469 -6.26 -32.19 -7.27
C THR A 469 -5.86 -31.22 -8.39
N SER A 470 -6.81 -30.80 -9.24
CA SER A 470 -6.52 -29.93 -10.37
C SER A 470 -7.71 -29.04 -10.70
N ALA A 471 -7.50 -27.74 -10.68
CA ALA A 471 -8.46 -26.73 -11.08
C ALA A 471 -7.86 -25.77 -12.11
N PHE A 472 -8.69 -25.28 -13.01
CA PHE A 472 -8.31 -24.32 -14.05
C PHE A 472 -9.28 -23.14 -14.03
N GLU A 473 -8.76 -21.94 -14.19
CA GLU A 473 -9.54 -20.72 -14.30
C GLU A 473 -9.15 -19.98 -15.57
N PHE A 474 -10.11 -19.51 -16.32
CA PHE A 474 -9.91 -18.72 -17.54
C PHE A 474 -10.78 -17.48 -17.44
N GLY A 475 -10.25 -16.37 -17.83
CA GLY A 475 -11.06 -15.16 -17.77
C GLY A 475 -10.60 -14.05 -18.68
N TYR A 476 -11.56 -13.16 -18.90
CA TYR A 476 -11.42 -11.90 -19.57
C TYR A 476 -11.99 -10.79 -18.70
N ALA A 477 -11.25 -9.69 -18.60
CA ALA A 477 -11.73 -8.46 -17.98
C ALA A 477 -11.50 -7.26 -18.91
N ARG A 478 -12.53 -6.43 -19.06
CA ARG A 478 -12.42 -5.05 -19.52
C ARG A 478 -12.55 -4.15 -18.30
N LYS A 479 -11.51 -3.41 -17.98
CA LYS A 479 -11.46 -2.50 -16.83
C LYS A 479 -11.08 -1.11 -17.30
N SER A 480 -11.59 -0.08 -16.63
CA SER A 480 -11.33 1.31 -16.96
C SER A 480 -10.94 2.13 -15.74
N ARG A 481 -10.13 3.17 -15.98
CA ARG A 481 -9.73 4.16 -14.99
C ARG A 481 -9.79 5.57 -15.60
N ALA A 482 -10.55 6.46 -14.97
CA ALA A 482 -10.49 7.88 -15.30
C ALA A 482 -9.20 8.51 -14.78
N PRO A 483 -8.69 9.58 -15.41
CA PRO A 483 -7.53 10.31 -14.91
C PRO A 483 -7.70 10.77 -13.46
N ASN A 484 -6.58 10.99 -12.76
CA ASN A 484 -6.59 11.66 -11.46
C ASN A 484 -6.57 13.19 -11.62
N LEU A 485 -6.69 13.92 -10.49
CA LEU A 485 -6.74 15.39 -10.51
C LEU A 485 -5.42 16.02 -10.99
N TYR A 486 -4.28 15.42 -10.71
CA TYR A 486 -2.97 15.94 -11.14
C TYR A 486 -2.66 15.62 -12.60
N GLU A 487 -3.06 14.46 -13.10
CA GLU A 487 -2.93 14.10 -14.51
C GLU A 487 -3.72 15.07 -15.41
N LEU A 488 -4.88 15.57 -14.95
CA LEU A 488 -5.65 16.55 -15.68
C LEU A 488 -5.21 17.99 -15.44
N TYR A 489 -5.02 18.38 -14.17
CA TYR A 489 -5.07 19.80 -13.77
C TYR A 489 -3.73 20.38 -13.29
N ALA A 490 -2.62 19.63 -13.26
CA ALA A 490 -1.30 20.19 -12.97
C ALA A 490 -0.84 21.09 -14.14
N TRP A 491 -0.94 22.39 -14.00
CA TRP A 491 -0.80 23.35 -15.10
C TRP A 491 0.58 24.04 -15.18
N GLY A 492 1.36 24.06 -14.08
CA GLY A 492 2.62 24.79 -13.98
C GLY A 492 3.66 24.32 -15.00
N ARG A 493 4.22 25.26 -15.79
CA ARG A 493 5.21 25.00 -16.84
C ARG A 493 6.61 25.49 -16.52
N GLY A 494 6.76 26.24 -15.43
CA GLY A 494 8.07 26.60 -14.90
C GLY A 494 8.85 25.36 -14.45
N SER A 495 10.18 25.45 -14.54
CA SER A 495 11.05 24.31 -14.18
C SER A 495 10.90 23.87 -12.74
N MET A 496 10.54 24.79 -11.84
CA MET A 496 10.27 24.46 -10.44
C MET A 496 8.87 23.86 -10.29
N ALA A 497 7.85 24.52 -10.84
CA ALA A 497 6.46 24.10 -10.69
C ALA A 497 6.22 22.69 -11.22
N SER A 498 6.73 22.33 -12.40
CA SER A 498 6.57 21.00 -12.96
C SER A 498 7.26 19.90 -12.14
N ARG A 499 8.39 20.21 -11.46
CA ARG A 499 9.10 19.26 -10.60
C ARG A 499 8.42 19.00 -9.25
N MET A 500 7.43 19.83 -8.89
CA MET A 500 6.62 19.60 -7.70
C MET A 500 5.64 18.42 -7.87
N ILE A 501 5.43 17.98 -9.12
CA ILE A 501 4.67 16.78 -9.47
C ILE A 501 5.68 15.68 -9.75
N GLY A 502 5.88 14.75 -8.82
CA GLY A 502 7.05 13.87 -8.90
C GLY A 502 6.88 12.49 -8.27
N TRP A 503 5.67 11.90 -8.28
CA TRP A 503 5.47 10.56 -7.70
C TRP A 503 6.22 9.44 -8.43
N PHE A 504 6.74 9.70 -9.63
CA PHE A 504 7.55 8.71 -10.36
C PHE A 504 8.96 8.51 -9.81
N GLY A 505 9.48 9.42 -8.98
CA GLY A 505 10.81 9.28 -8.37
C GLY A 505 11.97 9.29 -9.37
N ASP A 506 11.81 9.99 -10.51
CA ASP A 506 12.78 10.05 -11.61
C ASP A 506 13.46 11.43 -11.76
N GLY A 507 13.06 12.41 -10.96
CA GLY A 507 13.59 13.78 -10.99
C GLY A 507 13.11 14.62 -12.16
N ASN A 508 12.26 14.12 -13.02
CA ASN A 508 11.64 14.85 -14.11
C ASN A 508 10.49 15.76 -13.62
N GLY A 509 9.99 16.64 -14.47
CA GLY A 509 8.85 17.49 -14.20
C GLY A 509 7.64 17.08 -15.04
N TYR A 510 6.43 17.26 -14.51
CA TYR A 510 5.21 16.81 -15.15
C TYR A 510 4.15 17.91 -15.24
N VAL A 511 3.42 17.92 -16.32
CA VAL A 511 2.34 18.88 -16.61
C VAL A 511 1.10 18.09 -17.00
N GLY A 512 -0.04 18.45 -16.45
CA GLY A 512 -1.34 17.85 -16.73
C GLY A 512 -1.82 18.12 -18.16
N ASN A 513 -2.87 17.42 -18.53
CA ASN A 513 -3.51 17.57 -19.82
C ASN A 513 -5.02 17.42 -19.67
N LEU A 514 -5.76 18.48 -20.02
CA LEU A 514 -7.22 18.48 -19.94
C LEU A 514 -7.89 17.55 -20.96
N ASP A 515 -7.17 17.12 -22.00
CA ASP A 515 -7.71 16.33 -23.11
C ASP A 515 -7.44 14.82 -22.94
N LEU A 516 -7.13 14.36 -21.72
CA LEU A 516 -6.95 12.94 -21.43
C LEU A 516 -8.28 12.19 -21.44
N ASP A 517 -8.25 11.02 -22.06
CA ASP A 517 -9.29 10.00 -22.00
C ASP A 517 -9.04 9.00 -20.86
N SER A 518 -10.06 8.20 -20.50
CA SER A 518 -9.94 7.11 -19.57
C SER A 518 -9.08 5.98 -20.11
N GLU A 519 -8.17 5.45 -19.32
CA GLU A 519 -7.48 4.19 -19.63
C GLU A 519 -8.48 3.02 -19.68
N VAL A 520 -8.33 2.15 -20.67
CA VAL A 520 -9.13 0.93 -20.79
C VAL A 520 -8.22 -0.28 -21.00
N ALA A 521 -8.17 -1.15 -20.01
CA ALA A 521 -7.41 -2.39 -20.06
C ALA A 521 -8.28 -3.58 -20.46
N HIS A 522 -7.79 -4.37 -21.40
CA HIS A 522 -8.33 -5.66 -21.82
C HIS A 522 -7.38 -6.76 -21.37
N THR A 523 -7.75 -7.50 -20.34
CA THR A 523 -6.90 -8.53 -19.74
C THR A 523 -7.45 -9.92 -20.02
N LEU A 524 -6.62 -10.78 -20.56
CA LEU A 524 -6.82 -12.23 -20.62
C LEU A 524 -5.90 -12.90 -19.60
N SER A 525 -6.42 -13.84 -18.82
CA SER A 525 -5.64 -14.61 -17.87
C SER A 525 -6.13 -16.06 -17.81
N ALA A 526 -5.19 -16.95 -17.54
CA ALA A 526 -5.48 -18.35 -17.26
C ALA A 526 -4.70 -18.78 -16.02
N THR A 527 -5.35 -19.45 -15.08
CA THR A 527 -4.70 -19.99 -13.88
C THR A 527 -4.83 -21.50 -13.88
N ALA A 528 -3.74 -22.20 -13.68
CA ALA A 528 -3.72 -23.63 -13.40
C ALA A 528 -3.31 -23.82 -11.93
N ASP A 529 -4.13 -24.52 -11.15
CA ASP A 529 -3.90 -24.89 -9.76
C ASP A 529 -3.79 -26.41 -9.66
N PHE A 530 -2.59 -26.89 -9.32
CA PHE A 530 -2.31 -28.30 -9.05
C PHE A 530 -1.97 -28.47 -7.58
N HIS A 531 -2.61 -29.42 -6.92
CA HIS A 531 -2.39 -29.66 -5.50
C HIS A 531 -2.66 -31.12 -5.08
N SER A 532 -2.14 -31.54 -3.95
CA SER A 532 -2.56 -32.81 -3.33
C SER A 532 -3.99 -32.71 -2.77
N ALA A 533 -4.65 -33.82 -2.60
CA ALA A 533 -6.02 -33.85 -2.07
C ALA A 533 -6.14 -33.17 -0.68
N GLN A 534 -5.09 -33.19 0.14
CA GLN A 534 -4.99 -32.55 1.44
C GLN A 534 -4.27 -31.19 1.39
N ARG A 535 -3.95 -30.66 0.19
CA ARG A 535 -3.17 -29.43 -0.03
C ARG A 535 -1.83 -29.40 0.71
N SER A 536 -1.21 -30.57 0.94
CA SER A 536 0.16 -30.66 1.46
C SER A 536 1.21 -30.13 0.48
N TRP A 537 0.89 -30.10 -0.80
CA TRP A 537 1.59 -29.32 -1.81
C TRP A 537 0.60 -28.66 -2.75
N GLU A 538 0.98 -27.52 -3.28
CA GLU A 538 0.21 -26.72 -4.24
C GLU A 538 1.17 -25.97 -5.16
N VAL A 539 0.85 -25.91 -6.45
CA VAL A 539 1.53 -25.09 -7.45
C VAL A 539 0.48 -24.39 -8.28
N LYS A 540 0.55 -23.07 -8.34
CA LYS A 540 -0.30 -22.24 -9.18
C LYS A 540 0.54 -21.51 -10.22
N ALA A 541 0.07 -21.49 -11.46
CA ALA A 541 0.69 -20.74 -12.57
C ALA A 541 -0.38 -19.89 -13.26
N THR A 542 -0.13 -18.60 -13.36
CA THR A 542 -1.05 -17.62 -13.94
C THR A 542 -0.35 -16.80 -15.02
N PRO A 543 -0.29 -17.26 -16.29
CA PRO A 543 0.04 -16.40 -17.41
C PRO A 543 -1.09 -15.39 -17.68
N TYR A 544 -0.71 -14.18 -18.10
CA TYR A 544 -1.65 -13.12 -18.45
C TYR A 544 -1.13 -12.25 -19.59
N TYR A 545 -2.06 -11.61 -20.29
CA TYR A 545 -1.82 -10.58 -21.29
C TYR A 545 -2.83 -9.45 -21.10
N THR A 546 -2.34 -8.21 -21.04
CA THR A 546 -3.15 -7.00 -20.90
C THR A 546 -2.79 -6.03 -22.02
N TYR A 547 -3.80 -5.62 -22.79
CA TYR A 547 -3.71 -4.53 -23.75
C TYR A 547 -4.45 -3.33 -23.18
N VAL A 548 -3.80 -2.16 -23.14
CA VAL A 548 -4.38 -0.93 -22.59
C VAL A 548 -4.49 0.09 -23.71
N THR A 549 -5.72 0.49 -24.02
CA THR A 549 -5.98 1.68 -24.85
C THR A 549 -5.99 2.90 -23.96
N ASP A 550 -5.55 4.01 -24.52
CA ASP A 550 -5.51 5.31 -23.83
C ASP A 550 -4.71 5.29 -22.52
N TYR A 551 -3.69 4.41 -22.43
CA TYR A 551 -2.75 4.38 -21.31
C TYR A 551 -2.17 5.76 -21.07
N ILE A 552 -2.29 6.31 -19.86
CA ILE A 552 -1.77 7.64 -19.53
C ILE A 552 -0.25 7.55 -19.38
N GLY A 553 0.42 7.82 -20.46
CA GLY A 553 1.86 7.96 -20.61
C GLY A 553 2.29 9.42 -20.62
N VAL A 554 3.46 9.71 -21.18
CA VAL A 554 4.01 11.06 -21.24
C VAL A 554 4.71 11.34 -22.56
N THR A 555 4.70 12.62 -22.95
CA THR A 555 5.53 13.15 -24.03
C THR A 555 6.45 14.25 -23.52
N LYS A 556 7.68 14.31 -24.04
CA LYS A 556 8.65 15.35 -23.66
C LYS A 556 8.28 16.68 -24.32
N ILE A 557 8.10 17.73 -23.51
CA ILE A 557 7.77 19.08 -23.99
C ILE A 557 8.93 20.08 -23.83
N ALA A 558 9.86 19.83 -22.89
CA ALA A 558 11.05 20.67 -22.70
C ALA A 558 12.20 19.89 -22.04
N ALA A 559 13.40 20.46 -22.08
CA ALA A 559 14.53 20.04 -21.27
C ALA A 559 14.58 20.86 -19.98
N LEU A 560 14.96 20.21 -18.87
CA LEU A 560 15.22 20.84 -17.58
C LEU A 560 16.71 20.78 -17.22
N ALA A 561 17.15 21.66 -16.31
CA ALA A 561 18.52 21.64 -15.82
C ALA A 561 18.86 20.30 -15.13
N GLY A 562 20.12 19.88 -15.22
CA GLY A 562 20.62 18.65 -14.62
C GLY A 562 20.36 17.40 -15.45
N GLY A 563 20.03 17.53 -16.73
CA GLY A 563 19.76 16.39 -17.64
C GLY A 563 18.33 15.85 -17.56
N PHE A 564 17.47 16.46 -16.77
CA PHE A 564 16.07 16.08 -16.62
C PHE A 564 15.19 16.62 -17.77
N SER A 565 13.97 16.12 -17.84
CA SER A 565 12.98 16.50 -18.84
C SER A 565 11.71 17.03 -18.20
N GLN A 566 11.01 17.89 -18.94
CA GLN A 566 9.62 18.25 -18.62
C GLN A 566 8.70 17.46 -19.55
N PHE A 567 7.75 16.78 -18.96
CA PHE A 567 6.77 15.95 -19.63
C PHE A 567 5.36 16.53 -19.52
N GLN A 568 4.51 16.18 -20.48
CA GLN A 568 3.07 16.34 -20.40
C GLN A 568 2.41 14.96 -20.48
N PHE A 569 1.39 14.76 -19.66
CA PHE A 569 0.58 13.54 -19.75
C PHE A 569 -0.17 13.47 -21.08
N VAL A 570 -0.17 12.29 -21.69
CA VAL A 570 -0.85 12.00 -22.95
C VAL A 570 -1.35 10.56 -22.96
N ASN A 571 -2.37 10.27 -23.75
CA ASN A 571 -2.83 8.91 -23.95
C ASN A 571 -1.97 8.18 -25.00
N HIS A 572 -1.54 6.98 -24.67
CA HIS A 572 -0.82 6.03 -25.52
C HIS A 572 -1.57 4.70 -25.58
N ASN A 573 -1.09 3.78 -26.38
CA ASN A 573 -1.46 2.37 -26.24
C ASN A 573 -0.30 1.62 -25.60
N ALA A 574 -0.61 0.66 -24.74
CA ALA A 574 0.38 -0.14 -24.05
C ALA A 574 -0.01 -1.62 -24.02
N GLU A 575 0.99 -2.46 -23.87
CA GLU A 575 0.78 -3.87 -23.59
C GLU A 575 1.64 -4.34 -22.40
N LEU A 576 1.08 -5.25 -21.62
CA LEU A 576 1.79 -5.94 -20.56
C LEU A 576 1.49 -7.43 -20.65
N TYR A 577 2.50 -8.26 -20.46
CA TYR A 577 2.32 -9.71 -20.37
C TYR A 577 3.29 -10.30 -19.38
N GLY A 578 2.91 -11.43 -18.79
CA GLY A 578 3.74 -12.02 -17.78
C GLY A 578 3.25 -13.36 -17.29
N LEU A 579 3.92 -13.82 -16.25
CA LEU A 579 3.63 -15.07 -15.55
C LEU A 579 3.82 -14.86 -14.05
N ASN A 580 2.80 -15.19 -13.28
CA ASN A 580 2.89 -15.33 -11.84
C ASN A 580 2.88 -16.81 -11.50
N LEU A 581 3.91 -17.25 -10.77
CA LEU A 581 4.02 -18.63 -10.28
C LEU A 581 4.09 -18.59 -8.75
N SER A 582 3.35 -19.44 -8.09
CA SER A 582 3.46 -19.68 -6.66
C SER A 582 3.38 -21.16 -6.34
N GLY A 583 4.01 -21.56 -5.27
CA GLY A 583 3.95 -22.93 -4.81
C GLY A 583 4.28 -23.07 -3.34
N LYS A 584 3.75 -24.11 -2.75
CA LYS A 584 4.10 -24.56 -1.39
C LYS A 584 4.15 -26.08 -1.35
N THR A 585 5.01 -26.63 -0.50
CA THR A 585 5.05 -28.07 -0.23
C THR A 585 5.50 -28.32 1.20
N GLN A 586 4.77 -29.17 1.89
CA GLN A 586 5.19 -29.72 3.18
C GLN A 586 6.30 -30.73 2.90
N LEU A 587 7.52 -30.48 3.41
CA LEU A 587 8.67 -31.36 3.23
C LEU A 587 8.70 -32.47 4.27
N TRP A 588 8.31 -32.15 5.51
CA TRP A 588 8.18 -33.11 6.60
C TRP A 588 7.11 -32.68 7.58
N ASN A 589 6.55 -33.67 8.28
CA ASN A 589 5.70 -33.47 9.44
C ASN A 589 6.00 -34.59 10.42
N SER A 590 6.68 -34.27 11.50
CA SER A 590 7.22 -35.24 12.44
C SER A 590 7.09 -34.74 13.88
N THR A 591 6.70 -35.62 14.78
CA THR A 591 6.68 -35.32 16.21
C THR A 591 8.08 -35.01 16.78
N SER A 592 9.14 -35.48 16.11
CA SER A 592 10.53 -35.25 16.57
C SER A 592 11.19 -34.01 16.00
N TYR A 593 10.76 -33.58 14.80
CA TYR A 593 11.40 -32.46 14.08
C TYR A 593 10.43 -31.33 13.71
N GLY A 594 9.13 -31.49 14.08
CA GLY A 594 8.13 -30.48 13.73
C GLY A 594 7.64 -30.59 12.29
N GLU A 595 7.14 -29.47 11.78
CA GLU A 595 6.62 -29.32 10.43
C GLU A 595 7.50 -28.38 9.61
N GLY A 596 7.99 -28.88 8.48
CA GLY A 596 8.77 -28.10 7.52
C GLY A 596 8.03 -27.85 6.23
N THR A 597 7.89 -26.58 5.82
CA THR A 597 7.20 -26.15 4.60
C THR A 597 8.11 -25.31 3.73
N LEU A 598 8.20 -25.64 2.45
CA LEU A 598 8.85 -24.82 1.43
C LEU A 598 7.78 -24.05 0.67
N LYS A 599 7.92 -22.73 0.61
CA LYS A 599 7.08 -21.82 -0.18
C LYS A 599 7.93 -21.10 -1.22
N GLY A 600 7.33 -20.72 -2.34
CA GLY A 600 8.03 -19.93 -3.34
C GLY A 600 7.09 -19.15 -4.23
N THR A 601 7.57 -18.00 -4.70
CA THR A 601 6.91 -17.17 -5.72
C THR A 601 7.92 -16.79 -6.78
N LEU A 602 7.44 -16.63 -8.03
CA LEU A 602 8.20 -16.10 -9.15
C LEU A 602 7.27 -15.18 -9.94
N GLY A 603 7.74 -13.97 -10.20
CA GLY A 603 7.05 -12.97 -11.00
C GLY A 603 7.88 -12.59 -12.23
N TYR A 604 7.24 -12.59 -13.39
CA TYR A 604 7.77 -12.04 -14.62
C TYR A 604 6.73 -11.13 -15.26
N VAL A 605 7.13 -9.92 -15.61
CA VAL A 605 6.32 -8.96 -16.35
C VAL A 605 7.18 -8.25 -17.38
N HIS A 606 6.64 -8.07 -18.57
CA HIS A 606 7.15 -7.17 -19.59
C HIS A 606 6.07 -6.18 -19.97
N GLY A 607 6.42 -4.89 -20.02
CA GLY A 607 5.51 -3.79 -20.36
C GLY A 607 6.10 -2.94 -21.47
N ARG A 608 5.31 -2.63 -22.49
CA ARG A 608 5.73 -1.86 -23.65
C ARG A 608 4.72 -0.76 -23.99
N ASP A 609 5.21 0.44 -24.22
CA ASP A 609 4.46 1.52 -24.84
C ASP A 609 4.43 1.31 -26.37
N LEU A 610 3.26 0.97 -26.90
CA LEU A 610 3.08 0.66 -28.33
C LEU A 610 3.06 1.90 -29.20
N THR A 611 2.80 3.08 -28.63
CA THR A 611 2.79 4.35 -29.35
C THR A 611 4.22 4.84 -29.62
N THR A 612 5.09 4.75 -28.62
CA THR A 612 6.49 5.18 -28.72
C THR A 612 7.44 4.04 -29.09
N GLY A 613 7.05 2.80 -28.85
CA GLY A 613 7.88 1.59 -29.02
C GLY A 613 8.88 1.33 -27.90
N GLY A 614 8.86 2.14 -26.83
CA GLY A 614 9.73 2.01 -25.66
C GLY A 614 9.20 1.04 -24.60
N ASP A 615 10.03 0.72 -23.61
CA ASP A 615 9.61 -0.01 -22.43
C ASP A 615 8.84 0.90 -21.47
N LEU A 616 7.88 0.34 -20.73
CA LEU A 616 7.14 1.06 -19.69
C LEU A 616 8.03 1.31 -18.45
N TYR A 617 7.77 2.42 -17.78
CA TYR A 617 8.45 2.81 -16.56
C TYR A 617 8.04 1.95 -15.36
N HIS A 618 8.97 1.69 -14.42
CA HIS A 618 8.74 0.91 -13.19
C HIS A 618 8.28 -0.55 -13.42
N ILE A 619 8.77 -1.19 -14.46
CA ILE A 619 8.55 -2.63 -14.66
C ILE A 619 9.60 -3.42 -13.88
N MET A 620 9.14 -4.31 -12.99
CA MET A 620 10.02 -5.19 -12.21
C MET A 620 10.64 -6.26 -13.11
N PRO A 621 11.95 -6.47 -13.09
CA PRO A 621 12.56 -7.61 -13.80
C PRO A 621 12.11 -8.94 -13.18
N LEU A 622 12.43 -10.06 -13.83
CA LEU A 622 12.19 -11.40 -13.27
C LEU A 622 12.66 -11.42 -11.81
N ASN A 623 11.75 -11.78 -10.92
CA ASN A 623 12.00 -11.81 -9.48
C ASN A 623 11.45 -13.09 -8.85
N ALA A 624 12.03 -13.50 -7.74
CA ALA A 624 11.62 -14.70 -7.05
C ALA A 624 11.91 -14.60 -5.55
N SER A 625 11.07 -15.29 -4.78
CA SER A 625 11.24 -15.53 -3.34
C SER A 625 11.06 -17.02 -3.06
N VAL A 626 11.95 -17.60 -2.25
CA VAL A 626 11.83 -18.98 -1.76
C VAL A 626 12.06 -18.97 -0.26
N THR A 627 11.11 -19.51 0.49
CA THR A 627 11.14 -19.54 1.96
C THR A 627 10.98 -20.95 2.47
N LEU A 628 11.93 -21.42 3.24
CA LEU A 628 11.82 -22.62 4.06
C LEU A 628 11.34 -22.22 5.46
N GLU A 629 10.22 -22.75 5.88
CA GLU A 629 9.62 -22.51 7.20
C GLU A 629 9.67 -23.80 8.02
N GLU A 630 9.96 -23.65 9.29
CA GLU A 630 9.98 -24.72 10.30
C GLU A 630 9.13 -24.31 11.49
N GLY A 631 8.22 -25.17 11.90
CA GLY A 631 7.43 -25.05 13.11
C GLY A 631 7.69 -26.25 14.05
N TYR A 632 8.09 -26.01 15.29
CA TYR A 632 8.32 -27.06 16.28
C TYR A 632 7.84 -26.61 17.66
N TYR A 633 6.73 -27.16 18.12
CA TYR A 633 6.05 -26.71 19.36
C TYR A 633 5.85 -25.17 19.37
N ASN A 634 6.50 -24.50 20.29
CA ASN A 634 6.43 -23.04 20.47
C ASN A 634 7.43 -22.26 19.61
N TRP A 635 8.28 -22.95 18.85
CA TRP A 635 9.26 -22.36 17.95
C TRP A 635 8.72 -22.29 16.53
N ALA A 636 8.96 -21.18 15.87
CA ALA A 636 8.84 -21.07 14.43
C ALA A 636 10.08 -20.38 13.88
N GLY A 637 10.57 -20.85 12.75
CA GLY A 637 11.74 -20.26 12.09
C GLY A 637 11.57 -20.24 10.59
N HIS A 638 12.32 -19.38 9.90
CA HIS A 638 12.36 -19.37 8.45
C HIS A 638 13.72 -18.91 7.90
N ILE A 639 14.02 -19.40 6.72
CA ILE A 639 15.11 -18.92 5.86
C ILE A 639 14.49 -18.53 4.53
N GLN A 640 14.68 -17.27 4.11
CA GLN A 640 14.18 -16.74 2.85
C GLN A 640 15.33 -16.36 1.93
N LEU A 641 15.25 -16.79 0.69
CA LEU A 641 16.05 -16.33 -0.43
C LEU A 641 15.16 -15.44 -1.30
N GLN A 642 15.54 -14.19 -1.50
CA GLN A 642 14.81 -13.23 -2.32
C GLN A 642 15.75 -12.56 -3.31
N GLY A 643 15.33 -12.44 -4.56
CA GLY A 643 16.19 -11.84 -5.56
C GLY A 643 15.46 -11.36 -6.80
N ALA A 644 16.19 -10.57 -7.59
CA ALA A 644 15.74 -10.10 -8.89
C ALA A 644 16.87 -10.25 -9.92
N ALA A 645 16.50 -10.52 -11.17
CA ALA A 645 17.40 -10.48 -12.29
C ALA A 645 17.82 -9.04 -12.59
N ARG A 646 18.85 -8.87 -13.43
CA ARG A 646 19.25 -7.55 -13.92
C ARG A 646 18.10 -6.89 -14.66
N LYS A 647 17.82 -5.61 -14.35
CA LYS A 647 16.87 -4.77 -15.09
C LYS A 647 17.52 -4.19 -16.32
N HIS A 648 17.10 -4.66 -17.49
CA HIS A 648 17.57 -4.20 -18.80
C HIS A 648 16.51 -3.34 -19.50
N ALA A 649 15.25 -3.78 -19.42
CA ALA A 649 14.10 -3.08 -19.97
C ALA A 649 13.81 -1.87 -19.07
N VAL A 650 14.09 -0.68 -19.59
CA VAL A 650 13.97 0.58 -18.85
C VAL A 650 13.37 1.65 -19.76
N ASP A 651 12.57 2.53 -19.18
CA ASP A 651 12.07 3.71 -19.87
C ASP A 651 13.21 4.72 -20.10
N THR A 652 13.75 4.70 -21.32
CA THR A 652 14.83 5.62 -21.71
C THR A 652 14.36 7.07 -21.82
N LEU A 653 13.07 7.31 -22.06
CA LEU A 653 12.50 8.66 -22.13
C LEU A 653 12.60 9.36 -20.78
N ARG A 654 12.35 8.63 -19.68
CA ARG A 654 12.48 9.13 -18.30
C ARG A 654 13.88 8.96 -17.71
N SER A 655 14.83 8.43 -18.47
CA SER A 655 16.18 8.12 -17.98
C SER A 655 16.17 7.15 -16.80
N GLU A 656 15.32 6.14 -16.86
CA GLU A 656 15.22 5.10 -15.83
C GLU A 656 16.55 4.32 -15.73
N PRO A 657 17.08 4.12 -14.50
CA PRO A 657 18.35 3.42 -14.34
C PRO A 657 18.18 1.91 -14.55
N GLN A 658 19.17 1.30 -15.20
CA GLN A 658 19.37 -0.14 -15.16
C GLN A 658 19.95 -0.54 -13.80
N THR A 659 19.51 -1.67 -13.23
CA THR A 659 20.04 -2.18 -11.96
C THR A 659 20.63 -3.57 -12.13
N PRO A 660 21.71 -3.92 -11.41
CA PRO A 660 22.30 -5.26 -11.44
C PRO A 660 21.37 -6.29 -10.76
N SER A 661 21.58 -7.57 -11.07
CA SER A 661 20.91 -8.65 -10.34
C SER A 661 21.39 -8.75 -8.90
N TYR A 662 20.49 -9.18 -8.01
CA TYR A 662 20.83 -9.43 -6.61
C TYR A 662 20.14 -10.68 -6.06
N LEU A 663 20.72 -11.22 -4.98
CA LEU A 663 20.15 -12.26 -4.14
C LEU A 663 20.38 -11.90 -2.67
N LEU A 664 19.32 -11.87 -1.89
CA LEU A 664 19.33 -11.61 -0.46
C LEU A 664 19.00 -12.88 0.31
N VAL A 665 19.59 -13.02 1.49
CA VAL A 665 19.29 -14.07 2.45
C VAL A 665 18.73 -13.43 3.71
N ASN A 666 17.51 -13.81 4.08
CA ASN A 666 16.84 -13.34 5.28
C ASN A 666 16.60 -14.52 6.22
N LEU A 667 16.75 -14.29 7.52
CA LEU A 667 16.52 -15.27 8.56
C LEU A 667 15.54 -14.72 9.58
N GLY A 668 14.70 -15.56 10.13
CA GLY A 668 13.87 -15.21 11.27
C GLY A 668 13.53 -16.41 12.13
N SER A 669 13.32 -16.15 13.41
CA SER A 669 12.85 -17.15 14.37
C SER A 669 11.97 -16.48 15.42
N SER A 670 11.01 -17.22 15.94
CA SER A 670 10.16 -16.77 17.03
C SER A 670 9.95 -17.89 18.05
N TYR A 671 9.74 -17.48 19.30
CA TYR A 671 9.36 -18.36 20.37
C TYR A 671 8.16 -17.78 21.12
N THR A 672 7.12 -18.58 21.27
CA THR A 672 5.89 -18.19 21.99
C THR A 672 5.80 -18.99 23.30
N TRP A 673 5.77 -18.28 24.43
CA TRP A 673 5.61 -18.87 25.76
C TRP A 673 4.40 -18.23 26.43
N ASN A 674 3.32 -19.01 26.57
CA ASN A 674 2.04 -18.51 27.09
C ASN A 674 1.60 -17.22 26.35
N HIS A 675 1.63 -16.09 27.07
CA HIS A 675 1.23 -14.77 26.60
C HIS A 675 2.38 -13.94 26.02
N VAL A 676 3.58 -14.49 25.94
CA VAL A 676 4.80 -13.78 25.50
C VAL A 676 5.31 -14.40 24.21
N ARG A 677 5.48 -13.58 23.19
CA ARG A 677 6.17 -13.94 21.97
C ARG A 677 7.43 -13.09 21.81
N ILE A 678 8.54 -13.74 21.50
CA ILE A 678 9.80 -13.11 21.16
C ILE A 678 10.13 -13.44 19.72
N ASP A 679 10.45 -12.43 18.91
CA ASP A 679 10.86 -12.58 17.52
C ASP A 679 12.29 -12.06 17.37
N VAL A 680 13.10 -12.79 16.61
CA VAL A 680 14.45 -12.37 16.20
C VAL A 680 14.59 -12.56 14.69
N GLY A 681 15.28 -11.64 14.02
CA GLY A 681 15.45 -11.70 12.59
C GLY A 681 16.72 -11.04 12.10
N ILE A 682 17.15 -11.40 10.90
CA ILE A 682 18.24 -10.74 10.18
C ILE A 682 17.80 -10.61 8.73
N ASP A 683 17.64 -9.37 8.28
CA ASP A 683 17.44 -9.07 6.87
C ASP A 683 18.78 -8.81 6.21
N ASN A 684 18.90 -9.23 4.93
CA ASN A 684 20.12 -9.11 4.14
C ASN A 684 21.35 -9.61 4.92
N LEU A 685 21.33 -10.86 5.37
CA LEU A 685 22.34 -11.48 6.22
C LEU A 685 23.77 -11.25 5.72
N LEU A 686 23.96 -11.29 4.41
CA LEU A 686 25.29 -11.18 3.77
C LEU A 686 25.69 -9.72 3.52
N ASP A 687 24.90 -8.76 3.96
CA ASP A 687 25.11 -7.32 3.73
C ASP A 687 25.35 -6.97 2.25
N LYS A 688 24.58 -7.61 1.36
CA LYS A 688 24.70 -7.44 -0.08
C LYS A 688 24.32 -6.03 -0.48
N ALA A 689 25.24 -5.32 -1.14
CA ALA A 689 24.92 -4.07 -1.83
C ALA A 689 24.05 -4.37 -3.07
N TYR A 690 22.96 -3.64 -3.23
CA TYR A 690 22.08 -3.75 -4.39
C TYR A 690 21.28 -2.47 -4.58
N ASP A 691 20.91 -2.21 -5.83
CA ASP A 691 19.95 -1.16 -6.17
C ASP A 691 18.55 -1.76 -6.27
N ASP A 692 17.56 -1.11 -5.66
CA ASP A 692 16.17 -1.56 -5.78
C ASP A 692 15.64 -1.20 -7.19
N PRO A 693 15.17 -2.18 -7.99
CA PRO A 693 14.78 -1.94 -9.38
C PRO A 693 13.61 -0.97 -9.57
N LEU A 694 12.81 -0.73 -8.52
CA LEU A 694 11.65 0.15 -8.58
C LEU A 694 11.79 1.41 -7.71
N ALA A 695 12.92 1.63 -7.04
CA ALA A 695 13.09 2.79 -6.16
C ALA A 695 13.51 4.08 -6.91
N GLY A 696 13.79 4.01 -8.21
CA GLY A 696 14.18 5.17 -9.00
C GLY A 696 15.56 5.71 -8.66
N GLN A 697 15.74 7.03 -8.73
CA GLN A 697 17.03 7.72 -8.57
C GLN A 697 17.08 8.50 -7.26
N SER A 698 18.24 8.49 -6.57
CA SER A 698 18.45 9.23 -5.32
C SER A 698 18.63 10.73 -5.58
N LEU A 699 17.56 11.49 -5.40
CA LEU A 699 17.61 12.96 -5.42
C LEU A 699 18.19 13.53 -4.12
N GLY A 700 18.09 12.80 -3.01
CA GLY A 700 18.77 13.12 -1.76
C GLY A 700 20.29 13.14 -1.94
N ASP A 701 20.86 12.13 -2.60
CA ASP A 701 22.31 12.10 -2.90
C ASP A 701 22.69 13.14 -3.95
N LEU A 702 21.89 13.31 -5.01
CA LEU A 702 22.12 14.38 -5.98
C LEU A 702 22.22 15.76 -5.30
N LYS A 703 21.32 16.04 -4.36
CA LYS A 703 21.32 17.32 -3.63
C LYS A 703 22.53 17.48 -2.73
N ALA A 704 22.96 16.41 -2.05
CA ALA A 704 24.05 16.47 -1.07
C ALA A 704 25.44 16.36 -1.69
N THR A 705 25.59 15.57 -2.77
CA THR A 705 26.90 15.21 -3.34
C THR A 705 27.10 15.66 -4.79
N GLY A 706 26.04 16.10 -5.48
CA GLY A 706 26.04 16.38 -6.91
C GLY A 706 26.03 15.14 -7.81
N VAL A 707 25.93 13.92 -7.25
CA VAL A 707 25.95 12.65 -7.99
C VAL A 707 24.56 12.03 -7.97
N LEU A 708 24.01 11.76 -9.15
CA LEU A 708 22.77 11.02 -9.32
C LEU A 708 23.10 9.53 -9.43
N ARG A 709 22.47 8.70 -8.61
CA ARG A 709 22.62 7.24 -8.62
C ARG A 709 21.28 6.57 -8.31
N PRO A 710 21.09 5.26 -8.67
CA PRO A 710 19.92 4.51 -8.18
C PRO A 710 19.84 4.55 -6.66
N VAL A 711 18.62 4.41 -6.12
CA VAL A 711 18.44 4.33 -4.67
C VAL A 711 18.93 2.98 -4.18
N PRO A 712 19.94 2.93 -3.27
CA PRO A 712 20.44 1.67 -2.73
C PRO A 712 19.38 0.96 -1.90
N GLY A 713 19.33 -0.36 -2.01
CA GLY A 713 18.47 -1.19 -1.18
C GLY A 713 18.98 -1.32 0.26
N LEU A 714 18.11 -1.75 1.16
CA LEU A 714 18.40 -1.88 2.61
C LEU A 714 19.58 -2.86 2.85
N GLY A 715 20.60 -2.40 3.56
CA GLY A 715 21.69 -3.25 4.04
C GLY A 715 21.26 -4.17 5.19
N ARG A 716 22.21 -4.88 5.78
CA ARG A 716 21.91 -5.80 6.88
C ARG A 716 21.22 -5.13 8.07
N SER A 717 20.14 -5.76 8.56
CA SER A 717 19.41 -5.33 9.76
C SER A 717 19.21 -6.51 10.70
N PHE A 718 19.57 -6.32 11.97
CA PHE A 718 19.20 -7.23 13.07
C PHE A 718 17.90 -6.72 13.68
N ASN A 719 16.92 -7.58 13.79
CA ASN A 719 15.57 -7.24 14.21
C ASN A 719 15.19 -8.01 15.46
N LEU A 720 14.53 -7.35 16.40
CA LEU A 720 14.02 -7.91 17.65
C LEU A 720 12.58 -7.49 17.86
N GLY A 721 11.71 -8.43 18.23
CA GLY A 721 10.33 -8.19 18.58
C GLY A 721 9.96 -8.78 19.93
N LEU A 722 9.10 -8.09 20.67
CA LEU A 722 8.45 -8.58 21.89
C LEU A 722 6.96 -8.28 21.79
N THR A 723 6.14 -9.31 21.94
CA THR A 723 4.68 -9.18 21.99
C THR A 723 4.15 -9.84 23.25
N LEU A 724 3.33 -9.11 23.99
CA LEU A 724 2.54 -9.60 25.11
C LEU A 724 1.07 -9.60 24.71
N SER A 725 0.37 -10.71 24.86
CA SER A 725 -1.04 -10.86 24.51
C SER A 725 -1.79 -11.58 25.64
N LEU A 726 -3.04 -11.14 25.87
CA LEU A 726 -3.99 -11.80 26.80
C LEU A 726 -5.03 -12.54 25.96
#